data_b14690faaf14d3e52a37184814ef31c7
#
_entry.id   b14690faaf14d3e52a37184814ef31c7
#
_cell.length_a   1.000
_cell.length_b   1.000
_cell.length_c   1.000
_cell.angle_alpha   90.00
_cell.angle_beta   90.00
_cell.angle_gamma   90.00
#
_symmetry.space_group_name_H-M   'P 1'
#
loop_
_entity.id
_entity.type
_entity.pdbx_description
1 polymer ?
#
loop_
_entity_poly.entity_id
_entity_poly.type
_entity_poly.pdbx_seq_one_letter_code
_entity_poly.pdbx_strand_id
1 'polypeptide(L)'
;MQVEMGKKVVIIGAGLGGLFTGAILAKEGLEVTVVEKNQTVGGGLQSFVRFGEVFDTGMHVIAGMGNDGSIRKICRYLGIADSIRIKDVDRNCIDRLYFSEDKKYYDIACGREEYVDTLSRYFPHQRDNLKRYVDAMFRITDELDLFRLRRRTLQMKMHSEEFMLSASNFIAKYISDEKLRSVVAYMNPMYSGRYDSTPAFVHAIISVLYIKGPSRFEGGSHHFADALAKVITDNGGTIITSDGVKTILTAGGMVSKIRTQKGLELEADYYISDIHPCALIKLLDDEKALPKAYRTRLESIPNSYSAFTLNIKLKPGTFRYFNHTAYYMSKYAEIWNFGNDDNGWPRGFLFMTPPNQNQGEFATKVIITAPMPWHYVSRWEDTTVGRRGAGYEAWKVECKEKLICQIEEIYPDFRNCIDKINTASPLTIRDYFGAKEGGMCGFSKDCRNIVLSQVPVVTKIKNLLLTGQNCNLHGFCGVPLTAITTSEVILGLNHVIDKINMMDFDDIRPYSEDEIPAAMQRIAQSESFGMLAGFVFPDRDVEEVRAEVAGYKTVRDFQLGVMYWANKQILKRSTTDFSFGGIENISKDKNYLYISNHRDIMLDASLLQNVLTDNGLDTCEITFGANLMQGQLVIDIGKSNKMFRVERPSANIKEFYKSSAHLSDYIRTVLTAKKQSVWIAQRNGRTKDGIDRTDQGIIKMFGMSGRGMSQADSLAELNIAPIAISYEWETCDYLKALELYLRQKGPYTKKPGEDLNSIITGIVQPKGRVHIEFCKPLTADELNAVASSCAPKEFNKRVAELIDSRICAAYHLTENNFIAHDMLNSADEYADKYDAAQKEAFVRHLEGLSQYADGNDIAEMRRIFLGIYANPVDSKNLYRK
;
A
#
# COMPACT_ATOMS: atom_id res chain seq x y z
N MET A 1 -5.14 -13.66 15.88
CA MET A 1 -4.52 -14.99 15.94
C MET A 1 -3.02 -14.73 15.85
N GLN A 2 -2.24 -15.04 16.89
CA GLN A 2 -0.77 -14.90 16.84
C GLN A 2 -0.26 -15.80 15.70
N VAL A 3 0.58 -15.25 14.82
CA VAL A 3 1.32 -16.03 13.82
C VAL A 3 2.18 -17.03 14.60
N GLU A 4 1.97 -18.33 14.42
CA GLU A 4 2.81 -19.34 15.01
C GLU A 4 4.14 -19.38 14.25
N MET A 5 5.13 -18.63 14.72
CA MET A 5 6.49 -18.61 14.18
C MET A 5 7.11 -20.00 14.22
N GLY A 6 7.93 -20.34 13.20
CA GLY A 6 8.64 -21.62 13.12
C GLY A 6 7.87 -22.77 12.47
N LYS A 7 6.67 -22.56 11.94
CA LYS A 7 5.99 -23.58 11.12
C LYS A 7 6.74 -23.82 9.82
N LYS A 8 6.78 -25.09 9.43
CA LYS A 8 7.44 -25.55 8.20
C LYS A 8 6.48 -25.51 7.01
N VAL A 9 6.95 -24.96 5.90
CA VAL A 9 6.21 -24.88 4.65
C VAL A 9 7.05 -25.41 3.50
N VAL A 10 6.49 -26.38 2.76
CA VAL A 10 7.10 -26.88 1.52
C VAL A 10 6.31 -26.35 0.32
N ILE A 11 7.02 -25.71 -0.62
CA ILE A 11 6.44 -25.14 -1.85
C ILE A 11 6.89 -25.98 -3.05
N ILE A 12 5.92 -26.45 -3.83
CA ILE A 12 6.13 -27.30 -5.01
C ILE A 12 6.09 -26.42 -6.26
N GLY A 13 7.27 -26.14 -6.84
CA GLY A 13 7.47 -25.26 -7.97
C GLY A 13 8.00 -23.88 -7.58
N ALA A 14 9.08 -23.45 -8.23
CA ALA A 14 9.68 -22.12 -8.08
C ALA A 14 9.31 -21.19 -9.25
N GLY A 15 8.08 -21.24 -9.72
CA GLY A 15 7.50 -20.23 -10.58
C GLY A 15 7.22 -18.92 -9.85
N LEU A 16 6.66 -17.94 -10.54
CA LEU A 16 6.35 -16.63 -9.98
C LEU A 16 5.49 -16.74 -8.68
N GLY A 17 4.48 -17.61 -8.67
CA GLY A 17 3.60 -17.83 -7.53
C GLY A 17 4.31 -18.46 -6.34
N GLY A 18 5.12 -19.50 -6.58
CA GLY A 18 5.91 -20.18 -5.56
C GLY A 18 6.94 -19.25 -4.93
N LEU A 19 7.65 -18.46 -5.75
CA LEU A 19 8.64 -17.49 -5.26
C LEU A 19 8.03 -16.35 -4.44
N PHE A 20 6.92 -15.74 -4.91
CA PHE A 20 6.24 -14.70 -4.12
C PHE A 20 5.67 -15.22 -2.82
N THR A 21 5.00 -16.38 -2.86
CA THR A 21 4.44 -17.02 -1.67
C THR A 21 5.56 -17.38 -0.68
N GLY A 22 6.65 -17.95 -1.17
CA GLY A 22 7.82 -18.30 -0.37
C GLY A 22 8.50 -17.07 0.24
N ALA A 23 8.69 -16.01 -0.53
CA ALA A 23 9.29 -14.77 -0.06
C ALA A 23 8.43 -14.11 1.03
N ILE A 24 7.09 -14.06 0.86
CA ILE A 24 6.16 -13.54 1.88
C ILE A 24 6.27 -14.38 3.16
N LEU A 25 6.13 -15.70 3.07
CA LEU A 25 6.11 -16.58 4.25
C LEU A 25 7.46 -16.62 4.98
N ALA A 26 8.59 -16.63 4.24
CA ALA A 26 9.92 -16.58 4.84
C ALA A 26 10.15 -15.24 5.57
N LYS A 27 9.76 -14.11 4.96
CA LYS A 27 9.82 -12.78 5.60
C LYS A 27 8.97 -12.69 6.86
N GLU A 28 7.88 -13.46 6.93
CA GLU A 28 6.99 -13.54 8.10
C GLU A 28 7.45 -14.58 9.14
N GLY A 29 8.65 -15.14 8.98
CA GLY A 29 9.32 -16.00 9.98
C GLY A 29 8.93 -17.48 9.93
N LEU A 30 8.41 -17.98 8.80
CA LEU A 30 8.16 -19.41 8.61
C LEU A 30 9.38 -20.10 7.98
N GLU A 31 9.59 -21.38 8.28
CA GLU A 31 10.64 -22.21 7.66
C GLU A 31 10.21 -22.67 6.28
N VAL A 32 10.66 -21.99 5.22
CA VAL A 32 10.24 -22.24 3.85
C VAL A 32 11.25 -23.11 3.11
N THR A 33 10.78 -24.20 2.47
CA THR A 33 11.55 -24.99 1.51
C THR A 33 10.84 -25.00 0.16
N VAL A 34 11.48 -24.49 -0.89
CA VAL A 34 10.96 -24.50 -2.27
C VAL A 34 11.64 -25.61 -3.07
N VAL A 35 10.84 -26.43 -3.77
CA VAL A 35 11.34 -27.56 -4.60
C VAL A 35 11.03 -27.31 -6.07
N GLU A 36 12.06 -27.24 -6.91
CA GLU A 36 11.98 -26.94 -8.36
C GLU A 36 12.63 -28.07 -9.21
N LYS A 37 11.89 -28.50 -10.23
CA LYS A 37 12.37 -29.55 -11.16
C LYS A 37 13.47 -29.04 -12.08
N ASN A 38 13.46 -27.78 -12.48
CA ASN A 38 14.43 -27.18 -13.38
C ASN A 38 15.71 -26.77 -12.64
N GLN A 39 16.76 -26.50 -13.37
CA GLN A 39 18.04 -26.05 -12.84
C GLN A 39 17.95 -24.61 -12.27
N THR A 40 17.09 -23.78 -12.85
CA THR A 40 16.91 -22.38 -12.47
C THR A 40 15.48 -22.12 -11.99
N VAL A 41 15.32 -21.19 -11.07
CA VAL A 41 14.01 -20.70 -10.58
C VAL A 41 13.39 -19.72 -11.54
N GLY A 42 12.10 -19.37 -11.35
CA GLY A 42 11.42 -18.27 -12.01
C GLY A 42 10.28 -18.67 -12.95
N GLY A 43 10.24 -19.91 -13.47
CA GLY A 43 9.18 -20.31 -14.41
C GLY A 43 9.14 -19.37 -15.62
N GLY A 44 8.03 -18.61 -15.79
CA GLY A 44 7.88 -17.61 -16.87
C GLY A 44 8.81 -16.39 -16.76
N LEU A 45 9.50 -16.20 -15.63
CA LEU A 45 10.55 -15.18 -15.44
C LEU A 45 11.96 -15.70 -15.76
N GLN A 46 12.11 -16.94 -16.14
CA GLN A 46 13.42 -17.44 -16.55
C GLN A 46 13.90 -16.71 -17.81
N SER A 47 15.21 -16.55 -17.90
CA SER A 47 15.89 -16.15 -19.13
C SER A 47 16.88 -17.22 -19.53
N PHE A 48 17.19 -17.31 -20.81
CA PHE A 48 18.20 -18.23 -21.34
C PHE A 48 19.13 -17.51 -22.30
N VAL A 49 20.36 -17.96 -22.36
CA VAL A 49 21.36 -17.43 -23.28
C VAL A 49 21.35 -18.24 -24.60
N ARG A 50 21.18 -17.57 -25.71
CA ARG A 50 21.32 -18.15 -27.07
C ARG A 50 22.08 -17.19 -27.95
N PHE A 51 23.03 -17.69 -28.70
CA PHE A 51 23.83 -16.90 -29.64
C PHE A 51 24.55 -15.70 -29.01
N GLY A 52 24.83 -15.76 -27.69
CA GLY A 52 25.43 -14.68 -26.93
C GLY A 52 24.44 -13.59 -26.48
N GLU A 53 23.12 -13.75 -26.72
CA GLU A 53 22.07 -12.86 -26.28
C GLU A 53 21.21 -13.51 -25.17
N VAL A 54 20.69 -12.70 -24.27
CA VAL A 54 19.74 -13.11 -23.21
C VAL A 54 18.33 -12.96 -23.76
N PHE A 55 17.55 -14.04 -23.74
CA PHE A 55 16.13 -14.06 -24.11
C PHE A 55 15.27 -14.44 -22.93
N ASP A 56 14.13 -13.78 -22.77
CA ASP A 56 13.13 -14.11 -21.77
C ASP A 56 12.21 -15.23 -22.25
N THR A 57 11.76 -16.08 -21.32
CA THR A 57 10.92 -17.23 -21.66
C THR A 57 9.44 -16.91 -21.80
N GLY A 58 8.93 -15.89 -21.05
CA GLY A 58 7.51 -15.60 -21.07
C GLY A 58 7.11 -14.20 -20.65
N MET A 59 7.90 -13.49 -19.84
CA MET A 59 7.57 -12.15 -19.35
C MET A 59 8.38 -11.08 -20.08
N HIS A 60 7.79 -10.49 -21.11
CA HIS A 60 8.46 -9.49 -21.95
C HIS A 60 8.06 -8.04 -21.66
N VAL A 61 6.82 -7.83 -21.22
CA VAL A 61 6.26 -6.54 -20.82
C VAL A 61 5.48 -6.75 -19.53
N ILE A 62 5.72 -5.89 -18.57
CA ILE A 62 5.12 -5.96 -17.24
C ILE A 62 4.40 -4.64 -16.91
N ALA A 63 3.42 -4.72 -16.02
CA ALA A 63 2.71 -3.54 -15.54
C ALA A 63 2.53 -3.61 -14.01
N GLY A 64 2.11 -2.51 -13.40
CA GLY A 64 1.95 -2.42 -11.95
C GLY A 64 3.23 -2.08 -11.19
N MET A 65 4.31 -1.69 -11.88
CA MET A 65 5.60 -1.27 -11.31
C MET A 65 5.74 0.25 -11.18
N GLY A 66 4.76 1.05 -11.60
CA GLY A 66 4.74 2.50 -11.32
C GLY A 66 4.66 2.79 -9.81
N ASN A 67 4.89 4.05 -9.41
CA ASN A 67 5.00 4.44 -7.98
C ASN A 67 3.80 3.99 -7.12
N ASP A 68 2.57 4.06 -7.66
CA ASP A 68 1.35 3.62 -6.97
C ASP A 68 0.89 2.21 -7.39
N GLY A 69 1.75 1.46 -8.10
CA GLY A 69 1.44 0.12 -8.60
C GLY A 69 1.42 -0.92 -7.49
N SER A 70 0.42 -1.80 -7.49
CA SER A 70 0.29 -2.84 -6.48
C SER A 70 1.51 -3.76 -6.40
N ILE A 71 2.13 -4.08 -7.53
CA ILE A 71 3.31 -4.94 -7.55
C ILE A 71 4.53 -4.22 -6.96
N ARG A 72 4.72 -2.92 -7.26
CA ARG A 72 5.81 -2.15 -6.65
C ARG A 72 5.65 -2.07 -5.13
N LYS A 73 4.43 -1.94 -4.63
CA LYS A 73 4.15 -1.95 -3.18
C LYS A 73 4.51 -3.31 -2.54
N ILE A 74 4.14 -4.41 -3.19
CA ILE A 74 4.54 -5.75 -2.74
C ILE A 74 6.07 -5.90 -2.77
N CYS A 75 6.74 -5.41 -3.82
CA CYS A 75 8.20 -5.43 -3.91
C CYS A 75 8.89 -4.57 -2.82
N ARG A 76 8.32 -3.42 -2.46
CA ARG A 76 8.79 -2.61 -1.31
C ARG A 76 8.65 -3.40 0.00
N TYR A 77 7.49 -3.99 0.23
CA TYR A 77 7.28 -4.84 1.39
C TYR A 77 8.31 -5.99 1.47
N LEU A 78 8.67 -6.60 0.35
CA LEU A 78 9.70 -7.64 0.28
C LEU A 78 11.13 -7.09 0.34
N GLY A 79 11.33 -5.78 0.21
CA GLY A 79 12.66 -5.15 0.23
C GLY A 79 13.43 -5.27 -1.09
N ILE A 80 12.76 -5.58 -2.21
CA ILE A 80 13.41 -5.79 -3.51
C ILE A 80 13.10 -4.70 -4.56
N ALA A 81 12.28 -3.69 -4.23
CA ALA A 81 11.80 -2.71 -5.22
C ALA A 81 12.93 -1.97 -5.96
N ASP A 82 14.04 -1.67 -5.28
CA ASP A 82 15.17 -0.91 -5.82
C ASP A 82 16.22 -1.80 -6.52
N SER A 83 16.14 -3.12 -6.35
CA SER A 83 17.02 -4.08 -7.03
C SER A 83 16.52 -4.47 -8.42
N ILE A 84 15.27 -4.11 -8.77
CA ILE A 84 14.63 -4.50 -10.03
C ILE A 84 14.97 -3.49 -11.13
N ARG A 85 15.64 -3.96 -12.18
CA ARG A 85 16.01 -3.13 -13.32
C ARG A 85 14.92 -3.18 -14.37
N ILE A 86 14.21 -2.07 -14.54
CA ILE A 86 13.14 -1.90 -15.51
C ILE A 86 13.31 -0.60 -16.28
N LYS A 87 12.84 -0.60 -17.51
CA LYS A 87 12.72 0.56 -18.38
C LYS A 87 11.27 0.77 -18.72
N ASP A 88 10.76 1.97 -18.47
CA ASP A 88 9.42 2.34 -18.88
C ASP A 88 9.29 2.35 -20.40
N VAL A 89 8.16 1.87 -20.90
CA VAL A 89 7.83 1.90 -22.33
C VAL A 89 7.53 3.34 -22.74
N ASP A 90 7.69 3.66 -24.04
CA ASP A 90 7.41 4.98 -24.57
C ASP A 90 5.95 5.40 -24.26
N ARG A 91 5.77 6.45 -23.48
CA ARG A 91 4.45 6.88 -23.02
C ARG A 91 3.53 7.33 -24.14
N ASN A 92 4.09 7.86 -25.24
CA ASN A 92 3.30 8.34 -26.38
C ASN A 92 2.86 7.21 -27.31
N CYS A 93 3.56 6.05 -27.23
CA CYS A 93 3.27 4.86 -28.04
C CYS A 93 3.74 3.62 -27.27
N ILE A 94 2.91 3.14 -26.34
CA ILE A 94 3.21 1.90 -25.59
C ILE A 94 3.11 0.68 -26.50
N ASP A 95 2.14 0.72 -27.42
CA ASP A 95 1.91 -0.32 -28.41
C ASP A 95 1.55 0.32 -29.77
N ARG A 96 1.98 -0.32 -30.85
CA ARG A 96 1.64 0.05 -32.23
C ARG A 96 0.97 -1.12 -32.91
N LEU A 97 -0.26 -0.95 -33.32
CA LEU A 97 -1.05 -2.00 -33.98
C LEU A 97 -0.97 -1.81 -35.50
N TYR A 98 -0.78 -2.89 -36.22
CA TYR A 98 -0.90 -2.93 -37.67
C TYR A 98 -1.97 -3.93 -38.08
N PHE A 99 -2.94 -3.53 -38.85
CA PHE A 99 -3.94 -4.39 -39.50
C PHE A 99 -3.59 -4.57 -40.99
N SER A 100 -3.27 -5.81 -41.36
CA SER A 100 -2.88 -6.14 -42.74
C SER A 100 -4.03 -5.96 -43.74
N GLU A 101 -5.28 -6.15 -43.28
CA GLU A 101 -6.50 -6.08 -44.12
C GLU A 101 -6.63 -4.74 -44.88
N ASP A 102 -6.30 -3.63 -44.20
CA ASP A 102 -6.36 -2.28 -44.79
C ASP A 102 -5.05 -1.47 -44.66
N LYS A 103 -3.98 -2.15 -44.19
CA LYS A 103 -2.61 -1.57 -44.02
C LYS A 103 -2.57 -0.37 -43.08
N LYS A 104 -3.43 -0.33 -42.08
CA LYS A 104 -3.54 0.77 -41.13
C LYS A 104 -2.76 0.52 -39.85
N TYR A 105 -2.19 1.61 -39.31
CA TYR A 105 -1.52 1.66 -38.01
C TYR A 105 -2.38 2.42 -37.03
N TYR A 106 -2.36 1.94 -35.76
CA TYR A 106 -2.95 2.62 -34.62
C TYR A 106 -1.95 2.63 -33.48
N ASP A 107 -1.60 3.81 -33.01
CA ASP A 107 -0.76 3.99 -31.83
C ASP A 107 -1.63 4.02 -30.59
N ILE A 108 -1.14 3.40 -29.52
CA ILE A 108 -1.76 3.36 -28.20
C ILE A 108 -0.86 4.11 -27.23
N ALA A 109 -1.38 5.14 -26.59
CA ALA A 109 -0.63 5.94 -25.60
C ALA A 109 -0.91 5.48 -24.17
N CYS A 110 0.05 5.75 -23.29
CA CYS A 110 -0.07 5.59 -21.83
C CYS A 110 -0.73 6.84 -21.23
N GLY A 111 -1.62 6.65 -20.28
CA GLY A 111 -2.40 7.70 -19.64
C GLY A 111 -3.88 7.61 -20.02
N ARG A 112 -4.75 7.98 -19.07
CA ARG A 112 -6.20 7.83 -19.24
C ARG A 112 -6.75 8.76 -20.31
N GLU A 113 -6.31 10.01 -20.30
CA GLU A 113 -6.72 11.02 -21.29
C GLU A 113 -5.96 10.82 -22.60
N GLU A 114 -4.67 10.56 -22.53
CA GLU A 114 -3.80 10.35 -23.71
C GLU A 114 -4.23 9.12 -24.52
N TYR A 115 -4.70 8.06 -23.87
CA TYR A 115 -5.28 6.89 -24.53
C TYR A 115 -6.51 7.29 -25.37
N VAL A 116 -7.45 8.03 -24.75
CA VAL A 116 -8.66 8.53 -25.44
C VAL A 116 -8.29 9.48 -26.57
N ASP A 117 -7.39 10.44 -26.32
CA ASP A 117 -6.98 11.44 -27.31
C ASP A 117 -6.30 10.80 -28.51
N THR A 118 -5.42 9.84 -28.29
CA THR A 118 -4.70 9.16 -29.36
C THR A 118 -5.64 8.36 -30.25
N LEU A 119 -6.53 7.55 -29.67
CA LEU A 119 -7.50 6.78 -30.45
C LEU A 119 -8.56 7.67 -31.12
N SER A 120 -8.91 8.80 -30.52
CA SER A 120 -9.85 9.76 -31.11
C SER A 120 -9.32 10.43 -32.39
N ARG A 121 -8.01 10.47 -32.62
CA ARG A 121 -7.42 10.93 -33.89
C ARG A 121 -7.81 10.02 -35.05
N TYR A 122 -7.95 8.73 -34.80
CA TYR A 122 -8.36 7.74 -35.81
C TYR A 122 -9.88 7.60 -35.90
N PHE A 123 -10.60 7.82 -34.77
CA PHE A 123 -12.05 7.64 -34.60
C PHE A 123 -12.69 8.87 -33.94
N PRO A 124 -12.71 10.06 -34.62
CA PRO A 124 -13.15 11.31 -33.97
C PRO A 124 -14.57 11.26 -33.44
N HIS A 125 -15.48 10.57 -34.14
CA HIS A 125 -16.90 10.42 -33.79
C HIS A 125 -17.13 9.49 -32.57
N GLN A 126 -16.12 8.79 -32.11
CA GLN A 126 -16.20 7.87 -30.94
C GLN A 126 -15.57 8.44 -29.67
N ARG A 127 -15.10 9.71 -29.64
CA ARG A 127 -14.36 10.28 -28.52
C ARG A 127 -15.10 10.13 -27.16
N ASP A 128 -16.37 10.50 -27.10
CA ASP A 128 -17.17 10.42 -25.87
C ASP A 128 -17.46 8.96 -25.48
N ASN A 129 -17.61 8.10 -26.45
CA ASN A 129 -17.76 6.68 -26.26
C ASN A 129 -16.49 6.06 -25.67
N LEU A 130 -15.33 6.39 -26.22
CA LEU A 130 -14.03 5.99 -25.71
C LEU A 130 -13.81 6.45 -24.26
N LYS A 131 -14.15 7.70 -23.96
CA LYS A 131 -14.04 8.22 -22.59
C LYS A 131 -14.90 7.41 -21.62
N ARG A 132 -16.19 7.19 -21.95
CA ARG A 132 -17.10 6.38 -21.12
C ARG A 132 -16.63 4.93 -20.98
N TYR A 133 -16.07 4.35 -22.04
CA TYR A 133 -15.48 3.01 -22.01
C TYR A 133 -14.28 2.91 -21.07
N VAL A 134 -13.33 3.85 -21.17
CA VAL A 134 -12.16 3.91 -20.28
C VAL A 134 -12.60 4.11 -18.83
N ASP A 135 -13.53 5.02 -18.56
CA ASP A 135 -14.10 5.27 -17.24
C ASP A 135 -14.75 4.00 -16.64
N ALA A 136 -15.44 3.23 -17.46
CA ALA A 136 -16.06 1.98 -17.04
C ALA A 136 -15.01 0.91 -16.70
N MET A 137 -13.93 0.78 -17.48
CA MET A 137 -12.83 -0.13 -17.14
C MET A 137 -12.22 0.20 -15.78
N PHE A 138 -11.97 1.48 -15.50
CA PHE A 138 -11.43 1.91 -14.20
C PHE A 138 -12.40 1.61 -13.06
N ARG A 139 -13.71 1.82 -13.24
CA ARG A 139 -14.72 1.47 -12.24
C ARG A 139 -14.74 -0.03 -11.95
N ILE A 140 -14.72 -0.89 -12.97
CA ILE A 140 -14.67 -2.35 -12.79
C ILE A 140 -13.42 -2.76 -11.99
N THR A 141 -12.25 -2.16 -12.27
CA THR A 141 -11.04 -2.49 -11.51
C THR A 141 -11.10 -2.00 -10.06
N ASP A 142 -11.88 -0.96 -9.76
CA ASP A 142 -12.09 -0.47 -8.40
C ASP A 142 -12.99 -1.38 -7.55
N GLU A 143 -13.75 -2.27 -8.18
CA GLU A 143 -14.55 -3.28 -7.47
C GLU A 143 -13.69 -4.41 -6.86
N LEU A 144 -12.43 -4.56 -7.29
CA LEU A 144 -11.52 -5.62 -6.86
C LEU A 144 -10.61 -5.13 -5.73
N ASP A 145 -10.97 -5.44 -4.49
CA ASP A 145 -10.22 -5.00 -3.31
C ASP A 145 -8.77 -5.49 -3.34
N LEU A 146 -8.56 -6.76 -3.70
CA LEU A 146 -7.21 -7.34 -3.78
C LEU A 146 -6.33 -6.63 -4.83
N PHE A 147 -6.89 -6.25 -5.97
CA PHE A 147 -6.17 -5.53 -7.02
C PHE A 147 -5.67 -4.14 -6.56
N ARG A 148 -6.41 -3.55 -5.61
CA ARG A 148 -6.09 -2.26 -4.98
C ARG A 148 -5.36 -2.41 -3.65
N LEU A 149 -5.01 -3.63 -3.24
CA LEU A 149 -4.44 -3.96 -1.93
C LEU A 149 -5.30 -3.39 -0.77
N ARG A 150 -6.63 -3.40 -0.93
CA ARG A 150 -7.57 -3.03 0.14
C ARG A 150 -7.84 -4.23 1.03
N ARG A 151 -8.17 -3.96 2.28
CA ARG A 151 -8.61 -5.01 3.21
C ARG A 151 -9.83 -5.75 2.65
N ARG A 152 -9.77 -7.08 2.72
CA ARG A 152 -10.88 -7.95 2.31
C ARG A 152 -11.80 -8.21 3.49
N THR A 153 -13.10 -8.32 3.23
CA THR A 153 -14.10 -8.74 4.21
C THR A 153 -14.56 -10.16 3.90
N LEU A 154 -15.08 -10.85 4.92
CA LEU A 154 -15.71 -12.17 4.73
C LEU A 154 -17.11 -12.07 4.12
N GLN A 155 -17.67 -10.86 4.03
CA GLN A 155 -18.96 -10.62 3.41
C GLN A 155 -18.86 -10.71 1.90
N MET A 156 -19.85 -11.34 1.27
CA MET A 156 -19.94 -11.42 -0.18
C MET A 156 -20.19 -10.02 -0.74
N LYS A 157 -19.27 -9.55 -1.57
CA LYS A 157 -19.41 -8.26 -2.25
C LYS A 157 -20.19 -8.45 -3.55
N MET A 158 -21.21 -7.66 -3.73
CA MET A 158 -21.94 -7.61 -5.00
C MET A 158 -21.12 -6.81 -6.01
N HIS A 159 -20.88 -7.40 -7.18
CA HIS A 159 -20.25 -6.72 -8.31
C HIS A 159 -21.30 -6.11 -9.21
N SER A 160 -20.91 -5.10 -10.00
CA SER A 160 -21.77 -4.50 -11.00
C SER A 160 -22.16 -5.52 -12.08
N GLU A 161 -23.28 -5.30 -12.77
CA GLU A 161 -23.67 -6.13 -13.92
C GLU A 161 -22.59 -6.15 -15.01
N GLU A 162 -21.90 -5.03 -15.21
CA GLU A 162 -20.84 -4.90 -16.20
C GLU A 162 -19.64 -5.80 -15.91
N PHE A 163 -19.35 -6.05 -14.64
CA PHE A 163 -18.25 -6.90 -14.21
C PHE A 163 -18.32 -8.31 -14.80
N MET A 164 -19.53 -8.84 -14.93
CA MET A 164 -19.79 -10.22 -15.38
C MET A 164 -20.17 -10.34 -16.86
N LEU A 165 -20.23 -9.25 -17.61
CA LEU A 165 -20.40 -9.33 -19.07
C LEU A 165 -19.22 -10.08 -19.71
N SER A 166 -19.41 -10.62 -20.94
CA SER A 166 -18.26 -10.94 -21.77
C SER A 166 -17.52 -9.68 -22.16
N ALA A 167 -16.20 -9.76 -22.34
CA ALA A 167 -15.36 -8.62 -22.76
C ALA A 167 -15.87 -8.01 -24.08
N SER A 168 -16.30 -8.85 -25.02
CA SER A 168 -16.86 -8.40 -26.30
C SER A 168 -18.17 -7.61 -26.11
N ASN A 169 -19.09 -8.08 -25.27
CA ASN A 169 -20.34 -7.37 -24.96
C ASN A 169 -20.09 -6.09 -24.18
N PHE A 170 -19.11 -6.09 -23.25
CA PHE A 170 -18.70 -4.90 -22.53
C PHE A 170 -18.16 -3.83 -23.48
N ILE A 171 -17.27 -4.19 -24.41
CA ILE A 171 -16.76 -3.28 -25.43
C ILE A 171 -17.91 -2.75 -26.31
N ALA A 172 -18.78 -3.64 -26.81
CA ALA A 172 -19.91 -3.30 -27.67
C ALA A 172 -20.94 -2.38 -27.00
N LYS A 173 -21.08 -2.44 -25.67
CA LYS A 173 -21.96 -1.56 -24.89
C LYS A 173 -21.58 -0.08 -25.03
N TYR A 174 -20.30 0.21 -25.14
CA TYR A 174 -19.78 1.57 -25.17
C TYR A 174 -19.38 2.03 -26.58
N ILE A 175 -18.83 1.14 -27.39
CA ILE A 175 -18.24 1.45 -28.69
C ILE A 175 -19.14 0.92 -29.80
N SER A 176 -19.62 1.81 -30.67
CA SER A 176 -20.49 1.46 -31.79
C SER A 176 -19.73 1.08 -33.06
N ASP A 177 -18.53 1.63 -33.25
CA ASP A 177 -17.67 1.39 -34.43
C ASP A 177 -16.99 0.01 -34.33
N GLU A 178 -17.24 -0.87 -35.33
CA GLU A 178 -16.74 -2.26 -35.33
C GLU A 178 -15.23 -2.36 -35.43
N LYS A 179 -14.58 -1.46 -36.20
CA LYS A 179 -13.10 -1.45 -36.29
C LYS A 179 -12.49 -1.02 -34.96
N LEU A 180 -13.05 -0.01 -34.32
CA LEU A 180 -12.61 0.44 -33.01
C LEU A 180 -12.81 -0.64 -31.94
N ARG A 181 -13.91 -1.43 -32.00
CA ARG A 181 -14.09 -2.60 -31.10
C ARG A 181 -12.90 -3.56 -31.20
N SER A 182 -12.45 -3.83 -32.43
CA SER A 182 -11.29 -4.71 -32.65
C SER A 182 -9.98 -4.06 -32.19
N VAL A 183 -9.81 -2.74 -32.41
CA VAL A 183 -8.63 -2.00 -31.97
C VAL A 183 -8.53 -2.02 -30.45
N VAL A 184 -9.58 -1.73 -29.67
CA VAL A 184 -9.51 -1.74 -28.21
C VAL A 184 -9.42 -3.15 -27.60
N ALA A 185 -9.75 -4.20 -28.38
CA ALA A 185 -9.61 -5.60 -27.97
C ALA A 185 -8.18 -6.15 -28.22
N TYR A 186 -7.24 -5.36 -28.72
CA TYR A 186 -5.91 -5.79 -29.12
C TYR A 186 -5.11 -6.53 -28.03
N MET A 187 -5.40 -6.23 -26.75
CA MET A 187 -4.77 -6.89 -25.61
C MET A 187 -5.21 -8.35 -25.42
N ASN A 188 -6.15 -8.84 -26.21
CA ASN A 188 -6.69 -10.19 -26.11
C ASN A 188 -5.60 -11.30 -26.03
N PRO A 189 -4.51 -11.28 -26.81
CA PRO A 189 -3.45 -12.27 -26.66
C PRO A 189 -2.81 -12.33 -25.25
N MET A 190 -2.81 -11.21 -24.52
CA MET A 190 -2.20 -11.11 -23.19
C MET A 190 -2.99 -11.85 -22.09
N TYR A 191 -4.27 -12.16 -22.33
CA TYR A 191 -5.13 -12.92 -21.40
C TYR A 191 -5.81 -14.12 -22.03
N SER A 192 -5.36 -14.52 -23.22
CA SER A 192 -5.90 -15.65 -24.00
C SER A 192 -7.41 -15.59 -24.14
N GLY A 193 -7.90 -14.43 -24.54
CA GLY A 193 -9.32 -14.10 -24.55
C GLY A 193 -10.11 -14.86 -25.62
N ARG A 194 -11.40 -15.10 -25.33
CA ARG A 194 -12.41 -15.70 -26.22
C ARG A 194 -13.62 -14.79 -26.29
N TYR A 195 -14.21 -14.67 -27.46
CA TYR A 195 -15.26 -13.69 -27.78
C TYR A 195 -16.43 -13.68 -26.79
N ASP A 196 -17.01 -14.85 -26.51
CA ASP A 196 -18.27 -15.01 -25.79
C ASP A 196 -18.11 -15.39 -24.32
N SER A 197 -16.90 -15.62 -23.83
CA SER A 197 -16.68 -16.18 -22.50
C SER A 197 -15.68 -15.41 -21.63
N THR A 198 -14.76 -14.67 -22.19
CA THR A 198 -13.80 -13.91 -21.38
C THR A 198 -14.53 -12.82 -20.59
N PRO A 199 -14.41 -12.79 -19.24
CA PRO A 199 -15.10 -11.78 -18.42
C PRO A 199 -14.59 -10.37 -18.67
N ALA A 200 -15.48 -9.37 -18.62
CA ALA A 200 -15.13 -7.96 -18.76
C ALA A 200 -14.10 -7.50 -17.73
N PHE A 201 -14.14 -8.00 -16.49
CA PHE A 201 -13.16 -7.63 -15.48
C PHE A 201 -11.74 -8.06 -15.84
N VAL A 202 -11.54 -9.19 -16.51
CA VAL A 202 -10.21 -9.65 -16.97
C VAL A 202 -9.67 -8.67 -18.02
N HIS A 203 -10.49 -8.32 -19.01
CA HIS A 203 -10.17 -7.33 -20.02
C HIS A 203 -9.84 -5.96 -19.39
N ALA A 204 -10.69 -5.50 -18.46
CA ALA A 204 -10.53 -4.21 -17.79
C ALA A 204 -9.24 -4.13 -16.96
N ILE A 205 -8.91 -5.18 -16.17
CA ILE A 205 -7.67 -5.22 -15.37
C ILE A 205 -6.45 -5.08 -16.27
N ILE A 206 -6.35 -5.92 -17.30
CA ILE A 206 -5.17 -5.91 -18.18
C ILE A 206 -5.06 -4.57 -18.91
N SER A 207 -6.14 -4.07 -19.50
CA SER A 207 -6.15 -2.79 -20.20
C SER A 207 -5.78 -1.62 -19.28
N VAL A 208 -6.34 -1.54 -18.08
CA VAL A 208 -6.05 -0.47 -17.09
C VAL A 208 -4.59 -0.52 -16.62
N LEU A 209 -4.01 -1.71 -16.44
CA LEU A 209 -2.61 -1.86 -16.09
C LEU A 209 -1.69 -1.23 -17.14
N TYR A 210 -1.95 -1.49 -18.41
CA TYR A 210 -1.16 -0.95 -19.53
C TYR A 210 -1.45 0.54 -19.76
N ILE A 211 -2.68 1.00 -19.65
CA ILE A 211 -3.03 2.43 -19.68
C ILE A 211 -2.29 3.21 -18.59
N LYS A 212 -2.02 2.61 -17.43
CA LYS A 212 -1.26 3.25 -16.34
C LYS A 212 0.25 3.33 -16.59
N GLY A 213 0.78 2.50 -17.44
CA GLY A 213 2.18 2.48 -17.86
C GLY A 213 2.84 1.12 -17.68
N PRO A 214 3.17 0.46 -18.79
CA PRO A 214 3.96 -0.76 -18.79
C PRO A 214 5.46 -0.47 -18.74
N SER A 215 6.23 -1.47 -18.36
CA SER A 215 7.69 -1.45 -18.31
C SER A 215 8.25 -2.75 -18.89
N ARG A 216 9.56 -2.77 -19.18
CA ARG A 216 10.31 -3.94 -19.64
C ARG A 216 11.46 -4.20 -18.68
N PHE A 217 11.84 -5.46 -18.52
CA PHE A 217 13.08 -5.81 -17.83
C PHE A 217 14.31 -5.42 -18.66
N GLU A 218 15.31 -4.82 -18.03
CA GLU A 218 16.62 -4.57 -18.65
C GLU A 218 17.55 -5.74 -18.37
N GLY A 219 18.09 -6.33 -19.44
CA GLY A 219 19.04 -7.46 -19.34
C GLY A 219 18.41 -8.81 -19.02
N GLY A 220 17.08 -8.91 -19.05
CA GLY A 220 16.32 -10.16 -18.86
C GLY A 220 15.52 -10.19 -17.55
N SER A 221 14.47 -11.02 -17.52
CA SER A 221 13.52 -11.11 -16.39
C SER A 221 14.03 -11.94 -15.20
N HIS A 222 15.07 -12.74 -15.40
CA HIS A 222 15.62 -13.66 -14.37
C HIS A 222 16.03 -12.95 -13.09
N HIS A 223 16.60 -11.73 -13.17
CA HIS A 223 17.04 -10.98 -11.98
C HIS A 223 15.89 -10.70 -11.01
N PHE A 224 14.64 -10.62 -11.47
CA PHE A 224 13.48 -10.49 -10.60
C PHE A 224 13.21 -11.80 -9.83
N ALA A 225 13.31 -12.94 -10.50
CA ALA A 225 13.20 -14.24 -9.84
C ALA A 225 14.33 -14.47 -8.83
N ASP A 226 15.55 -14.07 -9.17
CA ASP A 226 16.72 -14.15 -8.28
C ASP A 226 16.55 -13.25 -7.04
N ALA A 227 15.97 -12.05 -7.20
CA ALA A 227 15.68 -11.17 -6.07
C ALA A 227 14.65 -11.80 -5.10
N LEU A 228 13.59 -12.42 -5.62
CA LEU A 228 12.61 -13.14 -4.79
C LEU A 228 13.25 -14.37 -4.10
N ALA A 229 14.05 -15.13 -4.82
CA ALA A 229 14.79 -16.26 -4.27
C ALA A 229 15.73 -15.82 -3.14
N LYS A 230 16.39 -14.69 -3.31
CA LYS A 230 17.25 -14.09 -2.28
C LYS A 230 16.47 -13.72 -1.02
N VAL A 231 15.25 -13.17 -1.14
CA VAL A 231 14.41 -12.91 0.04
C VAL A 231 14.14 -14.19 0.82
N ILE A 232 13.86 -15.31 0.14
CA ILE A 232 13.63 -16.59 0.80
C ILE A 232 14.88 -17.04 1.57
N THR A 233 16.06 -17.03 0.93
CA THR A 233 17.30 -17.50 1.54
C THR A 233 17.83 -16.56 2.62
N ASP A 234 17.72 -15.24 2.47
CA ASP A 234 18.13 -14.28 3.48
C ASP A 234 17.29 -14.37 4.77
N ASN A 235 16.04 -14.90 4.67
CA ASN A 235 15.19 -15.18 5.83
C ASN A 235 15.25 -16.67 6.27
N GLY A 236 16.32 -17.39 5.95
CA GLY A 236 16.57 -18.75 6.43
C GLY A 236 15.87 -19.86 5.65
N GLY A 237 15.16 -19.56 4.55
CA GLY A 237 14.53 -20.56 3.70
C GLY A 237 15.53 -21.29 2.78
N THR A 238 15.11 -22.42 2.23
CA THR A 238 15.91 -23.29 1.34
C THR A 238 15.25 -23.41 -0.03
N ILE A 239 16.06 -23.41 -1.09
CA ILE A 239 15.59 -23.66 -2.47
C ILE A 239 16.35 -24.84 -3.04
N ILE A 240 15.62 -25.89 -3.43
CA ILE A 240 16.14 -27.13 -4.03
C ILE A 240 15.80 -27.09 -5.51
N THR A 241 16.81 -27.04 -6.37
CA THR A 241 16.65 -27.05 -7.83
C THR A 241 17.11 -28.39 -8.44
N SER A 242 16.76 -28.64 -9.69
CA SER A 242 17.08 -29.88 -10.41
C SER A 242 16.59 -31.16 -9.71
N ASP A 243 15.51 -31.04 -8.91
CA ASP A 243 14.91 -32.16 -8.18
C ASP A 243 13.41 -31.95 -8.00
N GLY A 244 12.61 -32.35 -8.98
CA GLY A 244 11.17 -32.21 -8.95
C GLY A 244 10.48 -33.12 -7.93
N VAL A 245 9.33 -32.70 -7.40
CA VAL A 245 8.47 -33.57 -6.59
C VAL A 245 7.96 -34.73 -7.45
N LYS A 246 8.12 -35.94 -6.97
CA LYS A 246 7.69 -37.19 -7.63
C LYS A 246 6.36 -37.68 -7.06
N THR A 247 6.21 -37.63 -5.76
CA THR A 247 5.00 -38.15 -5.08
C THR A 247 4.65 -37.30 -3.88
N ILE A 248 3.37 -37.08 -3.68
CA ILE A 248 2.76 -36.43 -2.50
C ILE A 248 2.05 -37.53 -1.72
N LEU A 249 2.54 -37.83 -0.53
CA LEU A 249 2.03 -38.90 0.33
C LEU A 249 0.95 -38.32 1.26
N THR A 250 -0.22 -38.96 1.30
CA THR A 250 -1.38 -38.52 2.04
C THR A 250 -1.81 -39.49 3.12
N ALA A 251 -2.24 -38.94 4.27
CA ALA A 251 -2.79 -39.73 5.38
C ALA A 251 -3.80 -38.91 6.15
N GLY A 252 -4.94 -39.50 6.52
CA GLY A 252 -5.93 -38.84 7.39
C GLY A 252 -6.51 -37.53 6.81
N GLY A 253 -6.55 -37.37 5.50
CA GLY A 253 -7.05 -36.16 4.81
C GLY A 253 -6.05 -34.99 4.81
N MET A 254 -4.78 -35.27 5.06
CA MET A 254 -3.66 -34.32 5.05
C MET A 254 -2.50 -34.88 4.22
N VAL A 255 -1.64 -34.03 3.71
CA VAL A 255 -0.32 -34.44 3.22
C VAL A 255 0.56 -34.75 4.42
N SER A 256 1.15 -35.94 4.44
CA SER A 256 2.11 -36.36 5.47
C SER A 256 3.54 -35.93 5.12
N LYS A 257 3.94 -36.14 3.86
CA LYS A 257 5.25 -35.73 3.31
C LYS A 257 5.23 -35.70 1.79
N ILE A 258 6.22 -35.08 1.20
CA ILE A 258 6.52 -35.24 -0.24
C ILE A 258 7.79 -36.02 -0.42
N ARG A 259 7.92 -36.68 -1.60
CA ARG A 259 9.16 -37.36 -2.05
C ARG A 259 9.58 -36.78 -3.39
N THR A 260 10.85 -36.39 -3.51
CA THR A 260 11.43 -35.86 -4.75
C THR A 260 11.88 -36.96 -5.70
N GLN A 261 12.25 -36.58 -6.93
CA GLN A 261 12.77 -37.52 -7.92
C GLN A 261 14.09 -38.16 -7.47
N LYS A 262 14.93 -37.44 -6.72
CA LYS A 262 16.19 -37.93 -6.16
C LYS A 262 16.03 -38.68 -4.84
N GLY A 263 14.79 -38.84 -4.37
CA GLY A 263 14.46 -39.61 -3.17
C GLY A 263 14.49 -38.83 -1.84
N LEU A 264 14.68 -37.51 -1.88
CA LEU A 264 14.56 -36.67 -0.67
C LEU A 264 13.12 -36.68 -0.20
N GLU A 265 12.91 -36.89 1.11
CA GLU A 265 11.61 -36.77 1.78
C GLU A 265 11.56 -35.49 2.60
N LEU A 266 10.46 -34.74 2.48
CA LEU A 266 10.24 -33.47 3.20
C LEU A 266 8.88 -33.53 3.91
N GLU A 267 8.91 -33.24 5.21
CA GLU A 267 7.74 -33.12 6.09
C GLU A 267 7.55 -31.65 6.48
N ALA A 268 6.28 -31.19 6.47
CA ALA A 268 5.93 -29.81 6.78
C ALA A 268 4.51 -29.71 7.35
N ASP A 269 4.23 -28.57 8.01
CA ASP A 269 2.88 -28.24 8.49
C ASP A 269 1.95 -27.90 7.33
N TYR A 270 2.48 -27.20 6.31
CA TYR A 270 1.77 -26.81 5.10
C TYR A 270 2.55 -27.15 3.84
N TYR A 271 1.79 -27.52 2.81
CA TYR A 271 2.29 -27.75 1.45
C TYR A 271 1.58 -26.80 0.50
N ILE A 272 2.33 -26.13 -0.38
CA ILE A 272 1.77 -25.15 -1.32
C ILE A 272 2.21 -25.53 -2.73
N SER A 273 1.27 -25.64 -3.65
CA SER A 273 1.55 -25.99 -5.04
C SER A 273 1.42 -24.80 -5.97
N ASP A 274 2.51 -24.46 -6.68
CA ASP A 274 2.58 -23.49 -7.80
C ASP A 274 2.49 -24.17 -9.17
N ILE A 275 2.42 -25.50 -9.20
CA ILE A 275 2.30 -26.24 -10.46
C ILE A 275 0.84 -26.30 -10.92
N HIS A 276 0.62 -26.63 -12.18
CA HIS A 276 -0.72 -26.76 -12.75
C HIS A 276 -1.57 -27.76 -11.94
N PRO A 277 -2.83 -27.43 -11.52
CA PRO A 277 -3.63 -28.31 -10.64
C PRO A 277 -3.85 -29.72 -11.19
N CYS A 278 -3.99 -29.89 -12.52
CA CYS A 278 -4.07 -31.22 -13.12
C CYS A 278 -2.75 -32.01 -13.03
N ALA A 279 -1.60 -31.32 -12.97
CA ALA A 279 -0.32 -31.99 -12.73
C ALA A 279 -0.17 -32.38 -11.25
N LEU A 280 -0.63 -31.53 -10.34
CA LEU A 280 -0.65 -31.83 -8.91
C LEU A 280 -1.42 -33.11 -8.58
N ILE A 281 -2.61 -33.30 -9.17
CA ILE A 281 -3.44 -34.52 -8.98
C ILE A 281 -2.65 -35.76 -9.31
N LYS A 282 -1.83 -35.74 -10.37
CA LYS A 282 -1.02 -36.89 -10.81
C LYS A 282 0.14 -37.22 -9.87
N LEU A 283 0.51 -36.32 -8.96
CA LEU A 283 1.58 -36.55 -7.97
C LEU A 283 1.06 -37.16 -6.67
N LEU A 284 -0.26 -37.19 -6.43
CA LEU A 284 -0.84 -37.80 -5.25
C LEU A 284 -0.64 -39.33 -5.29
N ASP A 285 -0.25 -39.90 -4.17
CA ASP A 285 -0.14 -41.35 -3.97
C ASP A 285 -1.49 -42.06 -3.98
N ASP A 286 -2.53 -41.38 -3.49
CA ASP A 286 -3.92 -41.78 -3.55
C ASP A 286 -4.78 -40.67 -4.16
N GLU A 287 -5.26 -40.89 -5.37
CA GLU A 287 -6.17 -39.94 -6.04
C GLU A 287 -7.45 -39.72 -5.25
N LYS A 288 -7.90 -40.64 -4.41
CA LYS A 288 -9.12 -40.54 -3.59
C LYS A 288 -8.97 -39.53 -2.46
N ALA A 289 -7.75 -39.08 -2.15
CA ALA A 289 -7.51 -37.98 -1.22
C ALA A 289 -8.22 -36.70 -1.68
N LEU A 290 -8.47 -36.56 -2.99
CA LEU A 290 -9.33 -35.51 -3.56
C LEU A 290 -10.65 -36.12 -4.06
N PRO A 291 -11.82 -35.56 -3.69
CA PRO A 291 -13.12 -36.05 -4.19
C PRO A 291 -13.18 -36.11 -5.71
N LYS A 292 -13.80 -37.16 -6.28
CA LYS A 292 -13.92 -37.34 -7.74
C LYS A 292 -14.51 -36.09 -8.42
N ALA A 293 -15.55 -35.51 -7.86
CA ALA A 293 -16.17 -34.28 -8.39
C ALA A 293 -15.20 -33.10 -8.46
N TYR A 294 -14.28 -32.97 -7.48
CA TYR A 294 -13.27 -31.91 -7.46
C TYR A 294 -12.23 -32.15 -8.59
N ARG A 295 -11.77 -33.39 -8.76
CA ARG A 295 -10.82 -33.76 -9.82
C ARG A 295 -11.42 -33.55 -11.21
N THR A 296 -12.63 -34.10 -11.45
CA THR A 296 -13.34 -33.92 -12.73
C THR A 296 -13.57 -32.46 -13.06
N ARG A 297 -13.91 -31.63 -12.05
CA ARG A 297 -14.03 -30.17 -12.23
C ARG A 297 -12.73 -29.56 -12.73
N LEU A 298 -11.59 -29.82 -12.09
CA LEU A 298 -10.29 -29.24 -12.48
C LEU A 298 -9.88 -29.69 -13.89
N GLU A 299 -10.11 -30.95 -14.25
CA GLU A 299 -9.81 -31.52 -15.56
C GLU A 299 -10.69 -30.95 -16.68
N SER A 300 -11.93 -30.55 -16.35
CA SER A 300 -12.91 -29.99 -17.30
C SER A 300 -12.70 -28.50 -17.59
N ILE A 301 -11.94 -27.76 -16.76
CA ILE A 301 -11.66 -26.34 -17.03
C ILE A 301 -10.74 -26.24 -18.27
N PRO A 302 -11.15 -25.52 -19.32
CA PRO A 302 -10.32 -25.31 -20.49
C PRO A 302 -9.04 -24.54 -20.14
N ASN A 303 -7.92 -24.86 -20.79
CA ASN A 303 -6.71 -24.07 -20.69
C ASN A 303 -6.72 -22.91 -21.68
N SER A 304 -5.92 -21.90 -21.38
CA SER A 304 -5.57 -20.87 -22.34
C SER A 304 -4.81 -21.47 -23.52
N TYR A 305 -4.86 -20.80 -24.67
CA TYR A 305 -4.03 -21.23 -25.79
C TYR A 305 -2.54 -20.96 -25.54
N SER A 306 -1.71 -21.60 -26.33
CA SER A 306 -0.25 -21.52 -26.29
C SER A 306 0.29 -20.50 -27.31
N ALA A 307 1.60 -20.56 -27.58
CA ALA A 307 2.25 -19.70 -28.56
C ALA A 307 3.37 -20.44 -29.31
N PHE A 308 3.68 -19.93 -30.50
CA PHE A 308 4.91 -20.19 -31.22
C PHE A 308 5.80 -18.95 -31.15
N THR A 309 7.05 -19.11 -30.74
CA THR A 309 7.95 -17.97 -30.50
C THR A 309 9.19 -18.04 -31.38
N LEU A 310 9.59 -16.88 -31.93
CA LEU A 310 10.90 -16.69 -32.56
C LEU A 310 11.78 -15.84 -31.66
N ASN A 311 12.94 -16.36 -31.29
CA ASN A 311 14.00 -15.63 -30.61
C ASN A 311 15.12 -15.36 -31.63
N ILE A 312 15.25 -14.11 -32.05
CA ILE A 312 16.07 -13.71 -33.19
C ILE A 312 17.24 -12.86 -32.70
N LYS A 313 18.46 -13.30 -33.02
CA LYS A 313 19.65 -12.46 -32.94
C LYS A 313 19.76 -11.65 -34.22
N LEU A 314 20.01 -10.34 -34.09
CA LEU A 314 20.17 -9.45 -35.22
C LEU A 314 21.65 -9.21 -35.57
N LYS A 315 21.94 -8.90 -36.83
CA LYS A 315 23.23 -8.38 -37.27
C LYS A 315 23.45 -6.98 -36.68
N PRO A 316 24.65 -6.66 -36.17
CA PRO A 316 24.92 -5.35 -35.57
C PRO A 316 24.61 -4.19 -36.52
N GLY A 317 23.95 -3.14 -36.01
CA GLY A 317 23.68 -1.92 -36.76
C GLY A 317 22.64 -2.01 -37.89
N THR A 318 21.87 -3.10 -37.98
CA THR A 318 20.94 -3.33 -39.09
C THR A 318 19.50 -2.99 -38.81
N PHE A 319 19.08 -3.04 -37.52
CA PHE A 319 17.70 -2.81 -37.11
C PHE A 319 17.64 -1.83 -35.94
N ARG A 320 16.91 -0.72 -36.05
CA ARG A 320 16.78 0.29 -35.01
C ARG A 320 15.99 -0.27 -33.82
N TYR A 321 16.46 0.05 -32.62
CA TYR A 321 15.73 -0.21 -31.37
C TYR A 321 14.52 0.69 -31.26
N PHE A 322 13.39 0.14 -30.82
CA PHE A 322 12.21 0.90 -30.40
C PHE A 322 11.65 0.34 -29.07
N ASN A 323 11.05 1.21 -28.27
CA ASN A 323 10.61 0.84 -26.92
C ASN A 323 9.07 0.76 -26.80
N HIS A 324 8.43 0.14 -27.79
CA HIS A 324 7.00 -0.20 -27.79
C HIS A 324 6.84 -1.65 -28.25
N THR A 325 5.64 -2.23 -28.12
CA THR A 325 5.31 -3.51 -28.74
C THR A 325 4.60 -3.25 -30.07
N ALA A 326 5.09 -3.84 -31.16
CA ALA A 326 4.37 -3.83 -32.42
C ALA A 326 3.47 -5.08 -32.49
N TYR A 327 2.19 -4.89 -32.76
CA TYR A 327 1.21 -5.93 -33.00
C TYR A 327 0.86 -6.01 -34.48
N TYR A 328 1.02 -7.20 -35.06
CA TYR A 328 0.47 -7.52 -36.38
C TYR A 328 -0.87 -8.25 -36.18
N MET A 329 -1.89 -7.81 -36.88
CA MET A 329 -3.21 -8.42 -36.95
C MET A 329 -3.59 -8.66 -38.42
N SER A 330 -3.96 -9.87 -38.79
CA SER A 330 -4.33 -10.16 -40.18
C SER A 330 -5.61 -9.44 -40.57
N LYS A 331 -6.64 -9.52 -39.75
CA LYS A 331 -7.98 -8.89 -39.98
C LYS A 331 -8.61 -8.44 -38.67
N TYR A 332 -9.49 -7.43 -38.74
CA TYR A 332 -10.27 -6.97 -37.58
C TYR A 332 -11.16 -8.06 -36.99
N ALA A 333 -11.79 -8.87 -37.85
CA ALA A 333 -12.66 -9.97 -37.40
C ALA A 333 -11.92 -11.12 -36.69
N GLU A 334 -10.59 -11.24 -36.86
CA GLU A 334 -9.78 -12.31 -36.28
C GLU A 334 -9.29 -12.03 -34.87
N ILE A 335 -9.55 -10.85 -34.32
CA ILE A 335 -9.03 -10.42 -33.00
C ILE A 335 -9.39 -11.38 -31.86
N TRP A 336 -10.52 -12.08 -31.94
CA TRP A 336 -10.98 -13.03 -30.92
C TRP A 336 -10.72 -14.51 -31.29
N ASN A 337 -10.12 -14.78 -32.46
CA ASN A 337 -10.03 -16.12 -33.03
C ASN A 337 -8.67 -16.81 -32.81
N PHE A 338 -7.77 -16.23 -32.03
CA PHE A 338 -6.43 -16.79 -31.76
C PHE A 338 -6.44 -18.21 -31.17
N GLY A 339 -7.49 -18.56 -30.44
CA GLY A 339 -7.64 -19.87 -29.82
C GLY A 339 -8.52 -20.85 -30.61
N ASN A 340 -8.92 -20.52 -31.85
CA ASN A 340 -9.79 -21.40 -32.63
C ASN A 340 -9.02 -22.60 -33.21
N ASP A 341 -9.70 -23.76 -33.21
CA ASP A 341 -9.17 -25.01 -33.75
C ASP A 341 -9.44 -25.10 -35.26
N ASP A 342 -8.84 -24.23 -36.06
CA ASP A 342 -8.88 -24.21 -37.51
C ASP A 342 -7.47 -23.93 -38.10
N ASN A 343 -7.34 -23.95 -39.42
CA ASN A 343 -6.04 -23.82 -40.11
C ASN A 343 -5.63 -22.37 -40.41
N GLY A 344 -6.21 -21.35 -39.68
CA GLY A 344 -5.96 -19.93 -39.95
C GLY A 344 -4.70 -19.35 -39.34
N TRP A 345 -3.79 -20.13 -38.79
CA TRP A 345 -2.56 -19.65 -38.15
C TRP A 345 -1.50 -19.24 -39.20
N PRO A 346 -0.76 -18.12 -38.99
CA PRO A 346 -0.83 -17.15 -37.89
C PRO A 346 -1.85 -16.04 -38.19
N ARG A 347 -2.71 -15.71 -37.18
CA ARG A 347 -3.68 -14.60 -37.25
C ARG A 347 -3.09 -13.28 -36.84
N GLY A 348 -2.02 -13.32 -36.09
CA GLY A 348 -1.30 -12.15 -35.60
C GLY A 348 -0.13 -12.57 -34.69
N PHE A 349 0.69 -11.59 -34.36
CA PHE A 349 1.83 -11.77 -33.46
C PHE A 349 2.21 -10.46 -32.77
N LEU A 350 2.98 -10.59 -31.70
CA LEU A 350 3.64 -9.51 -30.98
C LEU A 350 5.11 -9.49 -31.40
N PHE A 351 5.60 -8.32 -31.80
CA PHE A 351 7.00 -8.08 -32.17
C PHE A 351 7.64 -7.13 -31.17
N MET A 352 8.71 -7.53 -30.52
CA MET A 352 9.37 -6.80 -29.47
C MET A 352 10.89 -6.74 -29.67
N THR A 353 11.48 -5.60 -29.32
CA THR A 353 12.93 -5.38 -29.18
C THR A 353 13.25 -5.24 -27.68
N PRO A 354 13.50 -6.34 -26.91
CA PRO A 354 13.81 -6.24 -25.49
C PRO A 354 15.08 -5.44 -25.24
N PRO A 355 15.11 -4.51 -24.26
CA PRO A 355 16.29 -3.71 -23.96
C PRO A 355 17.41 -4.56 -23.31
N ASN A 356 18.64 -4.28 -23.71
CA ASN A 356 19.83 -4.70 -22.98
C ASN A 356 20.09 -3.72 -21.82
N GLN A 357 20.98 -4.09 -20.89
CA GLN A 357 21.32 -3.24 -19.74
C GLN A 357 21.86 -1.85 -20.14
N ASN A 358 22.55 -1.75 -21.28
CA ASN A 358 23.05 -0.49 -21.86
C ASN A 358 22.57 -0.41 -23.31
N GLN A 359 21.27 -0.20 -23.50
CA GLN A 359 20.64 -0.20 -24.83
C GLN A 359 21.09 0.98 -25.67
N GLY A 360 21.73 0.70 -26.80
CA GLY A 360 22.10 1.68 -27.82
C GLY A 360 20.98 1.94 -28.84
N GLU A 361 21.35 2.62 -29.96
CA GLU A 361 20.42 3.00 -31.05
C GLU A 361 19.87 1.78 -31.80
N PHE A 362 20.61 0.68 -31.89
CA PHE A 362 20.23 -0.52 -32.62
C PHE A 362 19.87 -1.65 -31.67
N ALA A 363 18.85 -2.41 -32.03
CA ALA A 363 18.48 -3.63 -31.34
C ALA A 363 19.49 -4.75 -31.67
N THR A 364 19.82 -5.58 -30.71
CA THR A 364 20.65 -6.77 -30.90
C THR A 364 19.81 -8.03 -31.04
N LYS A 365 18.57 -7.98 -30.59
CA LYS A 365 17.66 -9.11 -30.58
C LYS A 365 16.21 -8.69 -30.78
N VAL A 366 15.39 -9.62 -31.25
CA VAL A 366 13.94 -9.52 -31.39
C VAL A 366 13.28 -10.76 -30.82
N ILE A 367 12.13 -10.58 -30.18
CA ILE A 367 11.25 -11.69 -29.78
C ILE A 367 9.91 -11.50 -30.49
N ILE A 368 9.46 -12.57 -31.17
CA ILE A 368 8.14 -12.67 -31.79
C ILE A 368 7.33 -13.72 -31.04
N THR A 369 6.11 -13.35 -30.62
CA THR A 369 5.19 -14.29 -29.98
C THR A 369 3.88 -14.35 -30.77
N ALA A 370 3.61 -15.48 -31.40
CA ALA A 370 2.38 -15.72 -32.16
C ALA A 370 1.50 -16.71 -31.40
N PRO A 371 0.30 -16.32 -30.92
CA PRO A 371 -0.63 -17.25 -30.29
C PRO A 371 -0.88 -18.48 -31.16
N MET A 372 -0.86 -19.68 -30.55
CA MET A 372 -1.03 -20.94 -31.26
C MET A 372 -1.82 -21.95 -30.45
N PRO A 373 -2.97 -22.46 -30.93
CA PRO A 373 -3.71 -23.56 -30.33
C PRO A 373 -2.92 -24.86 -30.26
N TRP A 374 -3.24 -25.70 -29.25
CA TRP A 374 -2.55 -26.97 -29.01
C TRP A 374 -2.66 -27.97 -30.14
N HIS A 375 -3.77 -28.01 -30.90
CA HIS A 375 -3.96 -28.99 -31.99
C HIS A 375 -2.85 -28.96 -33.06
N TYR A 376 -2.19 -27.84 -33.28
CA TYR A 376 -1.06 -27.74 -34.23
C TYR A 376 0.12 -28.63 -33.87
N VAL A 377 0.25 -29.02 -32.60
CA VAL A 377 1.37 -29.81 -32.08
C VAL A 377 0.95 -31.15 -31.44
N SER A 378 -0.34 -31.39 -31.25
CA SER A 378 -0.87 -32.56 -30.54
C SER A 378 -0.35 -33.90 -31.08
N ARG A 379 -0.16 -34.00 -32.39
CA ARG A 379 0.43 -35.20 -33.02
C ARG A 379 1.84 -35.57 -32.55
N TRP A 380 2.52 -34.67 -31.85
CA TRP A 380 3.85 -34.92 -31.27
C TRP A 380 3.82 -34.90 -29.73
N GLU A 381 2.67 -34.99 -29.11
CA GLU A 381 2.53 -34.84 -27.66
C GLU A 381 3.29 -35.90 -26.85
N ASP A 382 3.40 -37.12 -27.38
CA ASP A 382 4.12 -38.20 -26.73
C ASP A 382 5.64 -38.20 -26.97
N THR A 383 6.15 -37.17 -27.65
CA THR A 383 7.59 -37.03 -27.94
C THR A 383 8.30 -36.24 -26.85
N THR A 384 9.61 -36.47 -26.70
CA THR A 384 10.47 -35.79 -25.73
C THR A 384 11.31 -34.71 -26.38
N VAL A 385 11.73 -33.70 -25.57
CA VAL A 385 12.62 -32.62 -25.99
C VAL A 385 13.88 -33.19 -26.67
N GLY A 386 14.23 -32.68 -27.84
CA GLY A 386 15.38 -33.07 -28.63
C GLY A 386 15.21 -34.41 -29.45
N ARG A 387 14.05 -35.08 -29.31
CA ARG A 387 13.76 -36.37 -30.01
C ARG A 387 12.37 -36.39 -30.66
N ARG A 388 11.95 -35.27 -31.29
CA ARG A 388 10.60 -35.12 -31.87
C ARG A 388 10.53 -35.52 -33.36
N GLY A 389 11.64 -35.83 -33.97
CA GLY A 389 11.75 -36.30 -35.37
C GLY A 389 11.79 -35.18 -36.41
N ALA A 390 12.18 -35.57 -37.64
CA ALA A 390 12.38 -34.63 -38.74
C ALA A 390 11.08 -33.89 -39.17
N GLY A 391 9.93 -34.51 -39.06
CA GLY A 391 8.64 -33.91 -39.40
C GLY A 391 8.30 -32.72 -38.49
N TYR A 392 8.68 -32.79 -37.21
CA TYR A 392 8.50 -31.68 -36.28
C TYR A 392 9.43 -30.51 -36.61
N GLU A 393 10.69 -30.79 -36.94
CA GLU A 393 11.65 -29.74 -37.30
C GLU A 393 11.26 -29.08 -38.64
N ALA A 394 10.79 -29.82 -39.61
CA ALA A 394 10.29 -29.29 -40.89
C ALA A 394 9.07 -28.40 -40.69
N TRP A 395 8.13 -28.80 -39.86
CA TRP A 395 6.98 -27.99 -39.47
C TRP A 395 7.38 -26.67 -38.76
N LYS A 396 8.38 -26.70 -37.90
CA LYS A 396 8.90 -25.47 -37.28
C LYS A 396 9.51 -24.52 -38.30
N VAL A 397 10.20 -25.05 -39.31
CA VAL A 397 10.73 -24.23 -40.41
C VAL A 397 9.59 -23.57 -41.19
N GLU A 398 8.54 -24.30 -41.52
CA GLU A 398 7.35 -23.74 -42.16
C GLU A 398 6.70 -22.61 -41.34
N CYS A 399 6.48 -22.84 -40.04
CA CYS A 399 5.92 -21.85 -39.15
C CYS A 399 6.79 -20.57 -39.06
N LYS A 400 8.11 -20.75 -38.98
CA LYS A 400 9.06 -19.63 -38.98
C LYS A 400 8.97 -18.82 -40.27
N GLU A 401 8.94 -19.45 -41.43
CA GLU A 401 8.85 -18.75 -42.70
C GLU A 401 7.54 -17.97 -42.86
N LYS A 402 6.39 -18.54 -42.44
CA LYS A 402 5.11 -17.84 -42.45
C LYS A 402 5.16 -16.54 -41.61
N LEU A 403 5.76 -16.58 -40.43
CA LEU A 403 5.89 -15.39 -39.57
C LEU A 403 6.85 -14.37 -40.17
N ILE A 404 8.00 -14.78 -40.74
CA ILE A 404 8.95 -13.86 -41.36
C ILE A 404 8.31 -13.15 -42.53
N CYS A 405 7.55 -13.84 -43.40
CA CYS A 405 6.82 -13.21 -44.50
C CYS A 405 5.84 -12.14 -44.00
N GLN A 406 5.09 -12.38 -42.93
CA GLN A 406 4.19 -11.38 -42.35
C GLN A 406 4.95 -10.21 -41.69
N ILE A 407 6.12 -10.46 -41.07
CA ILE A 407 6.96 -9.41 -40.49
C ILE A 407 7.46 -8.47 -41.59
N GLU A 408 7.80 -9.00 -42.78
CA GLU A 408 8.26 -8.21 -43.94
C GLU A 408 7.16 -7.30 -44.51
N GLU A 409 5.86 -7.51 -44.17
CA GLU A 409 4.79 -6.52 -44.48
C GLU A 409 4.95 -5.24 -43.67
N ILE A 410 5.46 -5.34 -42.41
CA ILE A 410 5.65 -4.18 -41.53
C ILE A 410 7.05 -3.60 -41.65
N TYR A 411 8.04 -4.48 -41.73
CA TYR A 411 9.46 -4.15 -41.80
C TYR A 411 10.08 -4.78 -43.04
N PRO A 412 9.98 -4.11 -44.21
CA PRO A 412 10.63 -4.56 -45.45
C PRO A 412 12.10 -4.85 -45.20
N ASP A 413 12.63 -5.89 -45.82
CA ASP A 413 14.02 -6.34 -45.68
C ASP A 413 14.42 -6.87 -44.28
N PHE A 414 13.47 -7.11 -43.36
CA PHE A 414 13.78 -7.63 -42.02
C PHE A 414 14.61 -8.90 -42.08
N ARG A 415 14.39 -9.77 -43.08
CA ARG A 415 15.14 -11.01 -43.29
C ARG A 415 16.65 -10.76 -43.39
N ASN A 416 17.05 -9.64 -44.00
CA ASN A 416 18.45 -9.25 -44.15
C ASN A 416 19.13 -8.85 -42.84
N CYS A 417 18.32 -8.43 -41.82
CA CYS A 417 18.80 -8.07 -40.51
C CYS A 417 19.09 -9.28 -39.61
N ILE A 418 18.60 -10.46 -39.95
CA ILE A 418 18.68 -11.67 -39.14
C ILE A 418 20.09 -12.27 -39.20
N ASP A 419 20.70 -12.53 -38.03
CA ASP A 419 21.91 -13.35 -37.88
C ASP A 419 21.51 -14.80 -37.57
N LYS A 420 20.73 -15.05 -36.51
CA LYS A 420 20.34 -16.42 -36.10
C LYS A 420 18.94 -16.41 -35.51
N ILE A 421 18.22 -17.54 -35.60
CA ILE A 421 16.89 -17.77 -35.08
C ILE A 421 16.84 -19.04 -34.23
N ASN A 422 16.22 -18.94 -33.05
CA ASN A 422 15.77 -20.06 -32.26
C ASN A 422 14.24 -20.08 -32.18
N THR A 423 13.59 -21.23 -32.24
CA THR A 423 12.13 -21.34 -32.21
C THR A 423 11.67 -22.13 -30.99
N ALA A 424 10.57 -21.68 -30.36
CA ALA A 424 9.86 -22.44 -29.34
C ALA A 424 8.41 -22.68 -29.78
N SER A 425 7.86 -23.84 -29.45
CA SER A 425 6.49 -24.24 -29.78
C SER A 425 5.65 -24.48 -28.52
N PRO A 426 4.33 -24.73 -28.62
CA PRO A 426 3.51 -25.14 -27.50
C PRO A 426 4.07 -26.34 -26.71
N LEU A 427 4.74 -27.27 -27.38
CA LEU A 427 5.40 -28.40 -26.70
C LEU A 427 6.58 -27.93 -25.84
N THR A 428 7.32 -26.91 -26.26
CA THR A 428 8.42 -26.34 -25.48
C THR A 428 7.87 -25.71 -24.21
N ILE A 429 6.77 -24.92 -24.34
CA ILE A 429 6.11 -24.29 -23.19
C ILE A 429 5.58 -25.33 -22.20
N ARG A 430 4.91 -26.39 -22.71
CA ARG A 430 4.43 -27.50 -21.89
C ARG A 430 5.56 -28.15 -21.08
N ASP A 431 6.65 -28.48 -21.73
CA ASP A 431 7.71 -29.31 -21.11
C ASP A 431 8.49 -28.51 -20.04
N TYR A 432 8.77 -27.24 -20.30
CA TYR A 432 9.53 -26.39 -19.38
C TYR A 432 8.65 -25.80 -18.26
N PHE A 433 7.43 -25.33 -18.56
CA PHE A 433 6.55 -24.76 -17.54
C PHE A 433 5.66 -25.80 -16.83
N GLY A 434 5.50 -26.99 -17.40
CA GLY A 434 4.59 -28.01 -16.88
C GLY A 434 3.11 -27.61 -17.05
N ALA A 435 2.82 -26.68 -17.94
CA ALA A 435 1.46 -26.22 -18.22
C ALA A 435 0.74 -27.22 -19.14
N LYS A 436 -0.45 -27.66 -18.75
CA LYS A 436 -1.28 -28.53 -19.61
C LYS A 436 -1.51 -27.84 -20.97
N GLU A 437 -1.30 -28.57 -22.07
CA GLU A 437 -1.46 -28.05 -23.44
C GLU A 437 -0.60 -26.81 -23.75
N GLY A 438 0.48 -26.58 -22.99
CA GLY A 438 1.33 -25.40 -23.13
C GLY A 438 0.65 -24.08 -22.88
N GLY A 439 -0.46 -24.07 -22.13
CA GLY A 439 -1.27 -22.88 -21.87
C GLY A 439 -0.47 -21.76 -21.20
N MET A 440 -0.48 -20.56 -21.80
CA MET A 440 0.33 -19.42 -21.32
C MET A 440 -0.25 -18.78 -20.07
N CYS A 441 -1.58 -18.71 -19.95
CA CYS A 441 -2.30 -17.99 -18.90
C CYS A 441 -3.03 -18.92 -17.90
N GLY A 442 -2.66 -20.21 -17.86
CA GLY A 442 -3.32 -21.21 -17.04
C GLY A 442 -4.76 -21.50 -17.51
N PHE A 443 -5.67 -21.69 -16.56
CA PHE A 443 -7.09 -21.93 -16.86
C PHE A 443 -7.76 -20.70 -17.48
N SER A 444 -8.54 -20.93 -18.54
CA SER A 444 -9.40 -19.91 -19.14
C SER A 444 -10.48 -19.45 -18.16
N LYS A 445 -10.75 -18.15 -18.08
CA LYS A 445 -11.84 -17.60 -17.28
C LYS A 445 -13.12 -17.50 -18.14
N ASP A 446 -14.25 -17.90 -17.58
CA ASP A 446 -15.55 -17.92 -18.27
C ASP A 446 -16.58 -17.11 -17.49
N CYS A 447 -17.07 -16.00 -18.06
CA CYS A 447 -18.10 -15.15 -17.45
C CYS A 447 -19.43 -15.85 -17.26
N ARG A 448 -19.76 -16.86 -18.07
CA ARG A 448 -20.98 -17.66 -17.97
C ARG A 448 -20.95 -18.63 -16.78
N ASN A 449 -19.74 -18.98 -16.32
CA ASN A 449 -19.56 -19.87 -15.20
C ASN A 449 -18.26 -19.59 -14.43
N ILE A 450 -18.18 -18.39 -13.84
CA ILE A 450 -16.97 -17.91 -13.13
C ILE A 450 -16.59 -18.84 -11.96
N VAL A 451 -17.62 -19.38 -11.26
CA VAL A 451 -17.40 -20.27 -10.10
C VAL A 451 -16.68 -21.55 -10.50
N LEU A 452 -16.92 -22.08 -11.69
CA LEU A 452 -16.20 -23.27 -12.21
C LEU A 452 -14.78 -22.91 -12.67
N SER A 453 -14.61 -21.75 -13.31
CA SER A 453 -13.32 -21.33 -13.88
C SER A 453 -12.37 -20.68 -12.87
N GLN A 454 -12.86 -20.34 -11.67
CA GLN A 454 -12.03 -19.79 -10.59
C GLN A 454 -11.70 -20.86 -9.56
N VAL A 455 -10.43 -21.25 -9.48
CA VAL A 455 -9.93 -22.27 -8.54
C VAL A 455 -9.54 -21.62 -7.22
N PRO A 456 -10.16 -21.99 -6.08
CA PRO A 456 -9.76 -21.48 -4.77
C PRO A 456 -8.34 -21.91 -4.40
N VAL A 457 -7.63 -21.08 -3.63
CA VAL A 457 -6.30 -21.41 -3.10
C VAL A 457 -6.35 -22.55 -2.07
N VAL A 458 -7.48 -22.79 -1.43
CA VAL A 458 -7.72 -23.89 -0.48
C VAL A 458 -8.18 -25.12 -1.22
N THR A 459 -7.54 -26.27 -0.98
CA THR A 459 -7.96 -27.57 -1.54
C THR A 459 -8.87 -28.34 -0.57
N LYS A 460 -9.22 -29.57 -0.93
CA LYS A 460 -9.95 -30.51 -0.06
C LYS A 460 -9.01 -31.32 0.86
N ILE A 461 -7.69 -31.21 0.68
CA ILE A 461 -6.67 -31.74 1.60
C ILE A 461 -6.28 -30.58 2.54
N LYS A 462 -6.47 -30.76 3.85
CA LYS A 462 -6.47 -29.66 4.83
C LYS A 462 -5.21 -28.78 4.83
N ASN A 463 -4.03 -29.35 4.67
CA ASN A 463 -2.75 -28.65 4.68
C ASN A 463 -2.11 -28.51 3.30
N LEU A 464 -2.88 -28.71 2.21
CA LEU A 464 -2.43 -28.51 0.84
C LEU A 464 -3.13 -27.30 0.23
N LEU A 465 -2.36 -26.27 -0.09
CA LEU A 465 -2.83 -25.02 -0.70
C LEU A 465 -2.34 -24.92 -2.15
N LEU A 466 -2.99 -24.07 -2.92
CA LEU A 466 -2.59 -23.71 -4.28
C LEU A 466 -2.14 -22.26 -4.32
N THR A 467 -1.23 -21.95 -5.24
CA THR A 467 -0.85 -20.57 -5.60
C THR A 467 -0.67 -20.46 -7.12
N GLY A 468 -0.26 -19.31 -7.62
CA GLY A 468 0.06 -19.11 -9.03
C GLY A 468 -1.15 -18.80 -9.92
N GLN A 469 -0.92 -18.86 -11.22
CA GLN A 469 -1.82 -18.30 -12.26
C GLN A 469 -3.15 -19.06 -12.46
N ASN A 470 -3.25 -20.27 -11.95
CA ASN A 470 -4.45 -21.11 -12.13
C ASN A 470 -5.57 -20.77 -11.12
N CYS A 471 -5.26 -20.02 -10.06
CA CYS A 471 -6.24 -19.68 -9.01
C CYS A 471 -7.04 -18.40 -9.37
N ASN A 472 -6.64 -17.23 -8.87
CA ASN A 472 -7.40 -15.99 -9.06
C ASN A 472 -7.22 -15.41 -10.46
N LEU A 473 -6.04 -14.86 -10.74
CA LEU A 473 -5.65 -14.19 -11.97
C LEU A 473 -4.27 -14.63 -12.40
N HIS A 474 -4.03 -14.60 -13.70
CA HIS A 474 -2.73 -14.92 -14.30
C HIS A 474 -1.82 -13.68 -14.44
N GLY A 475 -0.60 -13.92 -14.90
CA GLY A 475 0.35 -12.89 -15.30
C GLY A 475 1.05 -12.20 -14.14
N PHE A 476 1.90 -11.23 -14.49
CA PHE A 476 2.81 -10.57 -13.56
C PHE A 476 2.11 -9.83 -12.40
N CYS A 477 0.88 -9.36 -12.61
CA CYS A 477 0.09 -8.72 -11.57
C CYS A 477 -0.81 -9.70 -10.80
N GLY A 478 -1.46 -10.63 -11.49
CA GLY A 478 -2.43 -11.54 -10.87
C GLY A 478 -1.80 -12.58 -9.94
N VAL A 479 -0.63 -13.09 -10.30
CA VAL A 479 0.06 -14.13 -9.54
C VAL A 479 0.55 -13.65 -8.17
N PRO A 480 1.19 -12.46 -8.02
CA PRO A 480 1.56 -11.94 -6.70
C PRO A 480 0.35 -11.69 -5.79
N LEU A 481 -0.79 -11.25 -6.35
CA LEU A 481 -2.03 -11.09 -5.59
C LEU A 481 -2.58 -12.44 -5.10
N THR A 482 -2.43 -13.50 -5.92
CA THR A 482 -2.74 -14.87 -5.50
C THR A 482 -1.81 -15.32 -4.37
N ALA A 483 -0.52 -15.01 -4.45
CA ALA A 483 0.46 -15.33 -3.41
C ALA A 483 0.09 -14.69 -2.06
N ILE A 484 -0.36 -13.42 -2.04
CA ILE A 484 -0.91 -12.78 -0.84
C ILE A 484 -2.10 -13.61 -0.31
N THR A 485 -3.05 -13.96 -1.18
CA THR A 485 -4.24 -14.73 -0.76
C THR A 485 -3.84 -16.07 -0.14
N THR A 486 -2.89 -16.78 -0.74
CA THR A 486 -2.40 -18.07 -0.24
C THR A 486 -1.67 -17.91 1.09
N SER A 487 -0.79 -16.93 1.21
CA SER A 487 -0.05 -16.65 2.44
C SER A 487 -0.98 -16.28 3.59
N GLU A 488 -2.04 -15.51 3.34
CA GLU A 488 -3.00 -15.10 4.36
C GLU A 488 -3.94 -16.21 4.84
N VAL A 489 -4.02 -17.36 4.14
CA VAL A 489 -4.64 -18.58 4.71
C VAL A 489 -3.87 -19.06 5.94
N ILE A 490 -2.55 -18.89 5.94
CA ILE A 490 -1.67 -19.30 7.04
C ILE A 490 -1.49 -18.18 8.06
N LEU A 491 -1.24 -16.95 7.60
CA LEU A 491 -0.89 -15.80 8.42
C LEU A 491 -2.12 -15.08 9.02
N GLY A 492 -3.30 -15.31 8.49
CA GLY A 492 -4.53 -14.61 8.83
C GLY A 492 -4.94 -13.57 7.77
N LEU A 493 -6.25 -13.37 7.65
CA LEU A 493 -6.85 -12.48 6.65
C LEU A 493 -6.35 -11.04 6.84
N ASN A 494 -5.92 -10.42 5.77
CA ASN A 494 -5.38 -9.06 5.68
C ASN A 494 -4.01 -8.82 6.34
N HIS A 495 -3.37 -9.82 6.92
CA HIS A 495 -2.07 -9.65 7.60
C HIS A 495 -1.01 -9.02 6.68
N VAL A 496 -0.86 -9.57 5.47
CA VAL A 496 0.13 -9.07 4.48
C VAL A 496 -0.30 -7.73 3.90
N ILE A 497 -1.59 -7.58 3.59
CA ILE A 497 -2.15 -6.32 3.06
C ILE A 497 -1.95 -5.16 4.03
N ASP A 498 -2.18 -5.38 5.33
CA ASP A 498 -1.99 -4.34 6.34
C ASP A 498 -0.52 -3.90 6.43
N LYS A 499 0.43 -4.85 6.40
CA LYS A 499 1.87 -4.55 6.38
C LYS A 499 2.30 -3.79 5.12
N ILE A 500 1.82 -4.20 3.93
CA ILE A 500 2.10 -3.49 2.68
C ILE A 500 1.60 -2.05 2.76
N ASN A 501 0.37 -1.85 3.23
CA ASN A 501 -0.24 -0.52 3.32
C ASN A 501 0.46 0.37 4.35
N MET A 502 0.97 -0.21 5.44
CA MET A 502 1.75 0.56 6.43
C MET A 502 3.06 1.10 5.86
N MET A 503 3.71 0.39 4.96
CA MET A 503 4.95 0.87 4.31
C MET A 503 4.73 2.06 3.36
N ASP A 504 3.51 2.31 2.92
CA ASP A 504 3.20 3.52 2.14
C ASP A 504 3.30 4.81 2.99
N PHE A 505 3.44 4.69 4.31
CA PHE A 505 3.53 5.80 5.27
C PHE A 505 4.91 5.95 5.92
N ASP A 506 5.96 5.37 5.33
CA ASP A 506 7.34 5.45 5.88
C ASP A 506 7.85 6.88 6.05
N ASP A 507 7.34 7.81 5.24
CA ASP A 507 7.64 9.23 5.30
C ASP A 507 7.05 9.93 6.54
N ILE A 508 5.96 9.40 7.10
CA ILE A 508 5.25 10.03 8.23
C ILE A 508 5.16 9.15 9.48
N ARG A 509 5.09 7.83 9.38
CA ARG A 509 4.87 6.92 10.52
C ARG A 509 5.95 6.99 11.61
N PRO A 510 5.63 6.58 12.87
CA PRO A 510 6.62 6.26 13.89
C PRO A 510 7.54 5.11 13.46
N TYR A 511 8.59 4.86 14.24
CA TYR A 511 9.40 3.65 14.05
C TYR A 511 8.57 2.39 14.31
N SER A 512 8.81 1.36 13.50
CA SER A 512 8.37 -0.02 13.76
C SER A 512 9.29 -0.67 14.82
N GLU A 513 8.85 -1.79 15.40
CA GLU A 513 9.60 -2.46 16.47
C GLU A 513 11.03 -2.87 16.07
N ASP A 514 11.24 -3.25 14.81
CA ASP A 514 12.55 -3.61 14.25
C ASP A 514 13.50 -2.41 14.07
N GLU A 515 12.99 -1.19 14.00
CA GLU A 515 13.80 0.04 13.92
C GLU A 515 14.25 0.56 15.29
N ILE A 516 13.58 0.16 16.37
CA ILE A 516 13.83 0.64 17.74
C ILE A 516 15.28 0.37 18.21
N PRO A 517 15.83 -0.85 18.08
CA PRO A 517 17.19 -1.11 18.57
C PRO A 517 18.25 -0.15 17.98
N ALA A 518 18.15 0.15 16.68
CA ALA A 518 19.06 1.07 16.03
C ALA A 518 18.87 2.52 16.50
N ALA A 519 17.63 2.95 16.73
CA ALA A 519 17.33 4.28 17.28
C ALA A 519 17.86 4.43 18.71
N MET A 520 17.69 3.41 19.56
CA MET A 520 18.18 3.43 20.95
C MET A 520 19.70 3.52 21.01
N GLN A 521 20.41 2.83 20.14
CA GLN A 521 21.86 2.97 20.04
C GLN A 521 22.28 4.42 19.68
N ARG A 522 21.60 5.06 18.72
CA ARG A 522 21.89 6.45 18.35
C ARG A 522 21.57 7.43 19.47
N ILE A 523 20.44 7.25 20.18
CA ILE A 523 20.07 8.07 21.36
C ILE A 523 21.14 7.93 22.43
N ALA A 524 21.52 6.72 22.79
CA ALA A 524 22.54 6.45 23.82
C ALA A 524 23.91 7.03 23.46
N GLN A 525 24.27 7.06 22.19
CA GLN A 525 25.55 7.62 21.70
C GLN A 525 25.52 9.15 21.51
N SER A 526 24.35 9.81 21.66
CA SER A 526 24.28 11.24 21.44
C SER A 526 25.06 12.04 22.49
N GLU A 527 25.63 13.17 22.09
CA GLU A 527 26.34 14.09 22.99
C GLU A 527 25.46 14.65 24.10
N SER A 528 24.16 14.80 23.82
CA SER A 528 23.16 15.31 24.78
C SER A 528 22.64 14.24 25.75
N PHE A 529 23.04 12.96 25.60
CA PHE A 529 22.49 11.87 26.40
C PHE A 529 22.64 12.10 27.91
N GLY A 530 23.85 12.49 28.34
CA GLY A 530 24.14 12.71 29.78
C GLY A 530 23.21 13.76 30.40
N MET A 531 22.95 14.86 29.69
CA MET A 531 22.04 15.92 30.13
C MET A 531 20.59 15.40 30.23
N LEU A 532 20.14 14.65 29.24
CA LEU A 532 18.78 14.06 29.22
C LEU A 532 18.61 13.02 30.31
N ALA A 533 19.56 12.11 30.47
CA ALA A 533 19.55 11.09 31.51
C ALA A 533 19.56 11.70 32.92
N GLY A 534 20.40 12.71 33.17
CA GLY A 534 20.43 13.43 34.46
C GLY A 534 19.15 14.21 34.76
N PHE A 535 18.42 14.64 33.73
CA PHE A 535 17.10 15.26 33.94
C PHE A 535 16.05 14.22 34.32
N VAL A 536 16.01 13.07 33.61
CA VAL A 536 14.99 12.04 33.82
C VAL A 536 15.28 11.19 35.05
N PHE A 537 16.55 10.88 35.30
CA PHE A 537 17.02 9.98 36.37
C PHE A 537 18.11 10.66 37.22
N PRO A 538 17.80 11.71 37.99
CA PRO A 538 18.83 12.50 38.69
C PRO A 538 19.62 11.71 39.75
N ASP A 539 19.06 10.61 40.22
CA ASP A 539 19.61 9.77 41.28
C ASP A 539 20.29 8.49 40.74
N ARG A 540 20.49 8.36 39.42
CA ARG A 540 21.11 7.19 38.80
C ARG A 540 22.42 7.55 38.08
N ASP A 541 23.30 6.57 37.96
CA ASP A 541 24.52 6.72 37.17
C ASP A 541 24.20 6.83 35.68
N VAL A 542 24.77 7.81 35.00
CA VAL A 542 24.51 8.12 33.59
C VAL A 542 24.93 6.98 32.67
N GLU A 543 26.02 6.27 32.96
CA GLU A 543 26.51 5.18 32.14
C GLU A 543 25.67 3.90 32.30
N GLU A 544 25.12 3.66 33.50
CA GLU A 544 24.14 2.59 33.72
C GLU A 544 22.87 2.86 32.90
N VAL A 545 22.33 4.10 32.95
CA VAL A 545 21.15 4.49 32.18
C VAL A 545 21.44 4.40 30.67
N ARG A 546 22.64 4.77 30.23
CA ARG A 546 23.08 4.66 28.84
C ARG A 546 23.05 3.22 28.36
N ALA A 547 23.62 2.32 29.13
CA ALA A 547 23.64 0.89 28.80
C ALA A 547 22.22 0.27 28.75
N GLU A 548 21.35 0.66 29.69
CA GLU A 548 19.95 0.22 29.71
C GLU A 548 19.19 0.70 28.47
N VAL A 549 19.27 2.00 28.15
CA VAL A 549 18.58 2.58 26.97
C VAL A 549 19.10 1.95 25.68
N ALA A 550 20.41 1.76 25.55
CA ALA A 550 20.99 1.08 24.41
C ALA A 550 20.50 -0.38 24.24
N GLY A 551 20.03 -1.00 25.32
CA GLY A 551 19.52 -2.36 25.34
C GLY A 551 18.02 -2.50 25.00
N TYR A 552 17.27 -1.41 24.90
CA TYR A 552 15.82 -1.46 24.61
C TYR A 552 15.54 -1.96 23.20
N LYS A 553 14.50 -2.80 23.08
CA LYS A 553 14.16 -3.49 21.83
C LYS A 553 12.78 -3.12 21.29
N THR A 554 11.91 -2.57 22.14
CA THR A 554 10.52 -2.29 21.80
C THR A 554 10.17 -0.81 22.04
N VAL A 555 9.18 -0.32 21.32
CA VAL A 555 8.57 0.99 21.59
C VAL A 555 8.15 1.11 23.05
N ARG A 556 7.58 0.02 23.60
CA ARG A 556 7.11 -0.03 25.00
C ARG A 556 8.26 0.12 25.99
N ASP A 557 9.41 -0.50 25.74
CA ASP A 557 10.60 -0.33 26.61
C ASP A 557 10.99 1.14 26.71
N PHE A 558 11.06 1.84 25.58
CA PHE A 558 11.40 3.26 25.56
C PHE A 558 10.32 4.14 26.20
N GLN A 559 9.06 3.88 25.94
CA GLN A 559 7.96 4.66 26.51
C GLN A 559 7.88 4.50 28.04
N LEU A 560 7.96 3.28 28.55
CA LEU A 560 7.89 3.01 29.98
C LEU A 560 9.22 3.24 30.72
N GLY A 561 10.34 2.95 30.06
CA GLY A 561 11.70 3.11 30.64
C GLY A 561 12.19 4.55 30.66
N VAL A 562 11.76 5.40 29.72
CA VAL A 562 12.24 6.79 29.60
C VAL A 562 11.11 7.83 29.67
N MET A 563 10.19 7.79 28.71
CA MET A 563 9.21 8.89 28.52
C MET A 563 8.23 9.03 29.68
N TYR A 564 7.77 7.91 30.22
CA TYR A 564 6.90 7.89 31.42
C TYR A 564 7.58 8.59 32.61
N TRP A 565 8.84 8.27 32.86
CA TRP A 565 9.63 8.87 33.96
C TRP A 565 9.98 10.34 33.68
N ALA A 566 10.26 10.71 32.44
CA ALA A 566 10.44 12.09 32.05
C ALA A 566 9.22 12.95 32.43
N ASN A 567 8.05 12.46 32.11
CA ASN A 567 6.77 13.14 32.49
C ASN A 567 6.60 13.21 34.01
N LYS A 568 6.89 12.13 34.75
CA LYS A 568 6.82 12.14 36.23
C LYS A 568 7.79 13.14 36.84
N GLN A 569 8.99 13.31 36.27
CA GLN A 569 9.95 14.34 36.72
C GLN A 569 9.46 15.76 36.42
N ILE A 570 8.86 15.99 35.24
CA ILE A 570 8.27 17.29 34.89
C ILE A 570 7.15 17.63 35.89
N LEU A 571 6.22 16.69 36.10
CA LEU A 571 5.13 16.89 37.05
C LEU A 571 5.66 17.17 38.48
N LYS A 572 6.60 16.36 38.95
CA LYS A 572 7.21 16.55 40.31
C LYS A 572 7.84 17.93 40.49
N ARG A 573 8.46 18.50 39.45
CA ARG A 573 9.19 19.78 39.55
C ARG A 573 8.34 21.01 39.26
N SER A 574 7.24 20.86 38.52
CA SER A 574 6.52 22.01 37.99
C SER A 574 5.00 22.03 38.30
N THR A 575 4.45 21.00 38.94
CA THR A 575 3.04 20.96 39.34
C THR A 575 2.87 20.80 40.83
N THR A 576 1.79 21.36 41.36
CA THR A 576 1.35 21.14 42.75
C THR A 576 0.38 19.98 42.86
N ASP A 577 -0.39 19.73 41.82
CA ASP A 577 -1.32 18.60 41.71
C ASP A 577 -1.52 18.22 40.25
N PHE A 578 -1.66 16.91 40.00
CA PHE A 578 -2.01 16.36 38.68
C PHE A 578 -3.17 15.40 38.84
N SER A 579 -4.28 15.70 38.16
CA SER A 579 -5.52 14.91 38.23
C SER A 579 -6.10 14.64 36.84
N PHE A 580 -6.97 13.66 36.77
CA PHE A 580 -7.73 13.34 35.55
C PHE A 580 -9.15 12.88 35.92
N GLY A 581 -10.08 12.99 34.95
CA GLY A 581 -11.45 12.53 35.07
C GLY A 581 -11.98 11.94 33.77
N GLY A 582 -13.17 11.33 33.83
CA GLY A 582 -13.88 10.82 32.66
C GLY A 582 -13.27 9.61 32.01
N ILE A 583 -12.27 8.94 32.60
CA ILE A 583 -11.59 7.77 32.00
C ILE A 583 -12.54 6.61 31.76
N GLU A 584 -13.64 6.51 32.52
CA GLU A 584 -14.71 5.54 32.31
C GLU A 584 -15.47 5.70 31.00
N ASN A 585 -15.31 6.84 30.31
CA ASN A 585 -15.87 7.06 28.97
C ASN A 585 -15.08 6.31 27.90
N ILE A 586 -13.89 5.78 28.22
CA ILE A 586 -12.96 5.14 27.31
C ILE A 586 -12.95 3.64 27.54
N SER A 587 -13.36 2.86 26.53
CA SER A 587 -13.33 1.38 26.58
C SER A 587 -11.97 0.85 26.15
N LYS A 588 -11.48 -0.20 26.82
CA LYS A 588 -10.25 -0.94 26.46
C LYS A 588 -10.38 -1.70 25.14
N ASP A 589 -11.60 -1.98 24.70
CA ASP A 589 -11.87 -2.76 23.49
C ASP A 589 -11.98 -1.90 22.22
N LYS A 590 -11.81 -0.57 22.34
CA LYS A 590 -11.93 0.39 21.23
C LYS A 590 -10.68 1.22 21.06
N ASN A 591 -10.42 1.62 19.82
CA ASN A 591 -9.39 2.59 19.49
C ASN A 591 -10.06 3.95 19.20
N TYR A 592 -9.44 5.01 19.64
CA TYR A 592 -10.01 6.35 19.59
C TYR A 592 -9.12 7.33 18.87
N LEU A 593 -9.73 8.25 18.13
CA LEU A 593 -9.11 9.50 17.72
C LEU A 593 -9.31 10.51 18.85
N TYR A 594 -8.32 10.62 19.73
CA TYR A 594 -8.31 11.65 20.78
C TYR A 594 -8.05 13.00 20.15
N ILE A 595 -8.98 13.93 20.29
CA ILE A 595 -8.84 15.31 19.84
C ILE A 595 -8.88 16.25 21.06
N SER A 596 -7.82 17.04 21.26
CA SER A 596 -7.74 17.91 22.44
C SER A 596 -7.52 19.36 22.08
N ASN A 597 -7.89 20.27 23.00
CA ASN A 597 -7.33 21.60 22.99
C ASN A 597 -5.80 21.53 23.14
N HIS A 598 -5.07 22.53 22.63
CA HIS A 598 -3.63 22.49 22.54
C HIS A 598 -2.99 23.71 23.21
N ARG A 599 -2.50 23.52 24.41
CA ARG A 599 -1.92 24.55 25.27
C ARG A 599 -0.40 24.51 25.32
N ASP A 600 0.18 23.29 25.33
CA ASP A 600 1.63 23.06 25.37
C ASP A 600 2.10 22.22 24.18
N ILE A 601 3.33 22.47 23.69
CA ILE A 601 3.87 21.76 22.51
C ILE A 601 4.06 20.28 22.80
N MET A 602 4.56 19.92 23.99
CA MET A 602 4.95 18.57 24.36
C MET A 602 3.99 17.93 25.37
N LEU A 603 3.55 18.71 26.35
CA LEU A 603 2.94 18.15 27.56
C LEU A 603 1.53 17.63 27.33
N ASP A 604 0.74 18.28 26.49
CA ASP A 604 -0.66 17.88 26.28
C ASP A 604 -0.77 16.42 25.86
N ALA A 605 -0.03 16.02 24.82
CA ALA A 605 0.02 14.64 24.34
C ALA A 605 0.79 13.71 25.25
N SER A 606 1.90 14.20 25.84
CA SER A 606 2.82 13.38 26.63
C SER A 606 2.21 12.98 27.99
N LEU A 607 1.57 13.90 28.69
CA LEU A 607 0.89 13.60 29.95
C LEU A 607 -0.31 12.65 29.77
N LEU A 608 -1.02 12.76 28.64
CA LEU A 608 -2.08 11.81 28.28
C LEU A 608 -1.56 10.38 28.22
N GLN A 609 -0.31 10.14 27.71
CA GLN A 609 0.25 8.78 27.67
C GLN A 609 0.42 8.19 29.08
N ASN A 610 0.82 9.01 30.06
CA ASN A 610 0.94 8.55 31.44
C ASN A 610 -0.42 8.16 32.01
N VAL A 611 -1.47 8.99 31.78
CA VAL A 611 -2.83 8.65 32.24
C VAL A 611 -3.33 7.35 31.62
N LEU A 612 -3.15 7.17 30.31
CA LEU A 612 -3.52 5.93 29.62
C LEU A 612 -2.81 4.73 30.23
N THR A 613 -1.47 4.83 30.41
CA THR A 613 -0.63 3.78 30.98
C THR A 613 -1.05 3.43 32.43
N ASP A 614 -1.25 4.45 33.28
CA ASP A 614 -1.62 4.26 34.70
C ASP A 614 -3.01 3.60 34.84
N ASN A 615 -3.87 3.68 33.83
CA ASN A 615 -5.19 3.04 33.78
C ASN A 615 -5.23 1.73 32.98
N GLY A 616 -4.06 1.21 32.60
CA GLY A 616 -3.94 -0.05 31.86
C GLY A 616 -4.51 -0.02 30.44
N LEU A 617 -4.48 1.16 29.83
CA LEU A 617 -4.79 1.40 28.41
C LEU A 617 -3.48 1.49 27.61
N ASP A 618 -3.55 1.15 26.33
CA ASP A 618 -2.41 1.33 25.42
C ASP A 618 -2.17 2.81 25.12
N THR A 619 -0.89 3.19 25.05
CA THR A 619 -0.47 4.53 24.58
C THR A 619 -0.93 4.76 23.16
N CYS A 620 -1.27 5.99 22.79
CA CYS A 620 -1.67 6.35 21.44
C CYS A 620 -0.50 6.84 20.57
N GLU A 621 -0.67 6.85 19.25
CA GLU A 621 0.22 7.57 18.36
C GLU A 621 -0.05 9.07 18.46
N ILE A 622 0.98 9.90 18.28
CA ILE A 622 0.94 11.33 18.56
C ILE A 622 1.28 12.11 17.28
N THR A 623 0.44 13.09 16.92
CA THR A 623 0.77 14.02 15.84
C THR A 623 1.90 14.96 16.26
N PHE A 624 2.92 15.12 15.40
CA PHE A 624 4.04 16.02 15.64
C PHE A 624 4.38 16.84 14.38
N GLY A 625 4.46 18.15 14.52
CA GLY A 625 4.67 19.06 13.38
C GLY A 625 6.04 18.85 12.73
N ALA A 626 6.08 18.77 11.40
CA ALA A 626 7.31 18.57 10.62
C ALA A 626 8.42 19.59 10.93
N ASN A 627 8.04 20.83 11.28
CA ASN A 627 8.98 21.89 11.68
C ASN A 627 9.69 21.62 13.01
N LEU A 628 9.12 20.79 13.88
CA LEU A 628 9.69 20.42 15.17
C LEU A 628 10.53 19.15 15.10
N MET A 629 10.28 18.29 14.10
CA MET A 629 10.96 17.00 13.90
C MET A 629 12.28 17.21 13.11
N GLN A 630 13.19 17.99 13.69
CA GLN A 630 14.48 18.34 13.08
C GLN A 630 15.64 17.83 13.91
N GLY A 631 16.66 17.33 13.24
CA GLY A 631 17.81 16.71 13.88
C GLY A 631 17.57 15.27 14.29
N GLN A 632 18.59 14.42 14.14
CA GLN A 632 18.43 12.97 14.29
C GLN A 632 17.97 12.56 15.68
N LEU A 633 18.49 13.20 16.74
CA LEU A 633 18.10 12.88 18.12
C LEU A 633 16.60 13.15 18.38
N VAL A 634 16.07 14.29 17.89
CA VAL A 634 14.64 14.63 18.03
C VAL A 634 13.77 13.67 17.23
N ILE A 635 14.22 13.29 16.04
CA ILE A 635 13.54 12.29 15.20
C ILE A 635 13.52 10.94 15.91
N ASP A 636 14.65 10.48 16.44
CA ASP A 636 14.77 9.19 17.13
C ASP A 636 13.89 9.14 18.39
N ILE A 637 13.93 10.17 19.23
CA ILE A 637 13.06 10.27 20.42
C ILE A 637 11.57 10.30 20.00
N GLY A 638 11.23 11.16 19.05
CA GLY A 638 9.85 11.33 18.62
C GLY A 638 9.27 10.05 18.01
N LYS A 639 9.95 9.48 17.01
CA LYS A 639 9.47 8.27 16.33
C LYS A 639 9.46 7.04 17.26
N SER A 640 10.40 6.93 18.20
CA SER A 640 10.38 5.87 19.23
C SER A 640 9.28 6.06 20.27
N ASN A 641 8.78 7.29 20.45
CA ASN A 641 7.62 7.60 21.31
C ASN A 641 6.28 7.62 20.56
N LYS A 642 6.15 6.87 19.48
CA LYS A 642 4.94 6.81 18.62
C LYS A 642 4.54 8.16 18.01
N MET A 643 5.47 9.11 17.82
CA MET A 643 5.16 10.36 17.14
C MET A 643 5.25 10.19 15.63
N PHE A 644 4.24 10.68 14.91
CA PHE A 644 4.21 10.72 13.45
C PHE A 644 4.15 12.15 12.92
N ARG A 645 4.75 12.32 11.75
CA ARG A 645 4.99 13.63 11.14
C ARG A 645 3.73 14.21 10.50
N VAL A 646 3.45 15.48 10.75
CA VAL A 646 2.35 16.22 10.14
C VAL A 646 2.89 17.46 9.44
N GLU A 647 2.61 17.59 8.14
CA GLU A 647 2.97 18.77 7.35
C GLU A 647 2.09 19.98 7.71
N ARG A 648 2.70 21.16 7.72
CA ARG A 648 1.96 22.41 7.92
C ARG A 648 1.30 22.89 6.63
N PRO A 649 0.21 23.69 6.73
CA PRO A 649 -0.36 24.34 5.58
C PRO A 649 0.71 25.09 4.78
N SER A 650 0.79 24.82 3.47
CA SER A 650 1.70 25.49 2.53
C SER A 650 0.93 26.41 1.58
N ALA A 651 1.64 27.35 0.95
CA ALA A 651 1.08 28.19 -0.10
C ALA A 651 0.65 27.40 -1.35
N ASN A 652 1.20 26.19 -1.55
CA ASN A 652 0.80 25.29 -2.62
C ASN A 652 -0.41 24.45 -2.19
N ILE A 653 -1.61 24.89 -2.56
CA ILE A 653 -2.88 24.25 -2.21
C ILE A 653 -2.93 22.78 -2.67
N LYS A 654 -2.36 22.46 -3.84
CA LYS A 654 -2.38 21.11 -4.40
C LYS A 654 -1.51 20.14 -3.58
N GLU A 655 -0.33 20.59 -3.16
CA GLU A 655 0.55 19.80 -2.29
C GLU A 655 -0.05 19.63 -0.90
N PHE A 656 -0.60 20.71 -0.32
CA PHE A 656 -1.28 20.64 0.97
C PHE A 656 -2.49 19.70 0.93
N TYR A 657 -3.28 19.71 -0.14
CA TYR A 657 -4.39 18.76 -0.30
C TYR A 657 -3.88 17.31 -0.36
N LYS A 658 -2.78 17.07 -1.09
CA LYS A 658 -2.17 15.73 -1.21
C LYS A 658 -1.65 15.23 0.15
N SER A 659 -0.93 16.06 0.89
CA SER A 659 -0.42 15.70 2.24
C SER A 659 -1.54 15.50 3.25
N SER A 660 -2.61 16.31 3.19
CA SER A 660 -3.81 16.13 4.04
C SER A 660 -4.54 14.83 3.75
N ALA A 661 -4.68 14.43 2.47
CA ALA A 661 -5.26 13.15 2.09
C ALA A 661 -4.41 11.97 2.58
N HIS A 662 -3.09 12.06 2.42
CA HIS A 662 -2.13 11.06 2.91
C HIS A 662 -2.20 10.90 4.44
N LEU A 663 -2.24 12.00 5.17
CA LEU A 663 -2.42 12.01 6.63
C LEU A 663 -3.77 11.40 7.05
N SER A 664 -4.86 11.71 6.35
CA SER A 664 -6.19 11.13 6.59
C SER A 664 -6.18 9.61 6.39
N ASP A 665 -5.58 9.14 5.30
CA ASP A 665 -5.42 7.71 5.02
C ASP A 665 -4.59 7.02 6.12
N TYR A 666 -3.51 7.66 6.59
CA TYR A 666 -2.69 7.15 7.69
C TYR A 666 -3.48 7.02 9.00
N ILE A 667 -4.12 8.09 9.47
CA ILE A 667 -4.90 8.10 10.73
C ILE A 667 -5.96 7.00 10.69
N ARG A 668 -6.72 6.88 9.60
CA ARG A 668 -7.72 5.82 9.45
C ARG A 668 -7.09 4.43 9.47
N THR A 669 -5.96 4.23 8.81
CA THR A 669 -5.22 2.97 8.81
C THR A 669 -4.76 2.59 10.22
N VAL A 670 -4.23 3.55 10.99
CA VAL A 670 -3.82 3.33 12.37
C VAL A 670 -5.00 2.90 13.24
N LEU A 671 -6.12 3.58 13.17
CA LEU A 671 -7.31 3.28 13.97
C LEU A 671 -7.97 1.95 13.59
N THR A 672 -8.13 1.69 12.29
CA THR A 672 -8.96 0.57 11.79
C THR A 672 -8.16 -0.70 11.51
N ALA A 673 -6.93 -0.58 11.00
CA ALA A 673 -6.08 -1.71 10.62
C ALA A 673 -5.04 -2.04 11.70
N LYS A 674 -4.25 -1.05 12.14
CA LYS A 674 -3.23 -1.22 13.18
C LYS A 674 -3.85 -1.40 14.58
N LYS A 675 -5.12 -1.02 14.74
CA LYS A 675 -5.85 -1.08 16.02
C LYS A 675 -5.14 -0.30 17.13
N GLN A 676 -4.71 0.89 16.82
CA GLN A 676 -4.01 1.81 17.71
C GLN A 676 -4.76 3.13 17.78
N SER A 677 -4.90 3.72 18.96
CA SER A 677 -5.45 5.07 19.13
C SER A 677 -4.49 6.14 18.64
N VAL A 678 -5.02 7.31 18.30
CA VAL A 678 -4.27 8.47 17.79
C VAL A 678 -4.64 9.70 18.59
N TRP A 679 -3.65 10.53 18.95
CA TRP A 679 -3.86 11.87 19.48
C TRP A 679 -3.56 12.94 18.42
N ILE A 680 -4.46 13.92 18.32
CA ILE A 680 -4.31 15.10 17.47
C ILE A 680 -4.82 16.35 18.16
N ALA A 681 -4.14 17.48 17.96
CA ALA A 681 -4.62 18.78 18.41
C ALA A 681 -5.84 19.22 17.58
N GLN A 682 -6.81 19.90 18.21
CA GLN A 682 -8.04 20.40 17.56
C GLN A 682 -7.79 21.49 16.51
N ARG A 683 -6.58 22.06 16.46
CA ARG A 683 -6.21 23.13 15.54
C ARG A 683 -4.71 23.08 15.21
N ASN A 684 -4.33 23.77 14.13
CA ASN A 684 -2.92 23.94 13.80
C ASN A 684 -2.26 24.95 14.76
N GLY A 685 -1.30 24.46 15.56
CA GLY A 685 -0.57 25.22 16.57
C GLY A 685 -1.38 25.44 17.87
N ARG A 686 -0.65 25.87 18.92
CA ARG A 686 -1.22 26.08 20.27
C ARG A 686 -2.23 27.21 20.31
N THR A 687 -3.23 27.08 21.16
CA THR A 687 -4.07 28.18 21.59
C THR A 687 -3.23 29.17 22.40
N LYS A 688 -3.30 30.44 22.07
CA LYS A 688 -2.52 31.51 22.74
C LYS A 688 -3.37 32.51 23.49
N ASP A 689 -4.61 32.68 23.03
CA ASP A 689 -5.57 33.63 23.56
C ASP A 689 -6.56 33.03 24.58
N GLY A 690 -6.42 31.75 24.91
CA GLY A 690 -7.35 31.05 25.80
C GLY A 690 -8.67 30.62 25.14
N ILE A 691 -8.86 30.92 23.82
CA ILE A 691 -10.09 30.56 23.11
C ILE A 691 -9.82 29.30 22.29
N ASP A 692 -10.27 28.16 22.79
CA ASP A 692 -10.11 26.88 22.09
C ASP A 692 -11.24 26.71 21.09
N ARG A 693 -10.84 26.60 19.80
CA ARG A 693 -11.76 26.35 18.68
C ARG A 693 -11.20 25.26 17.77
N THR A 694 -12.03 24.30 17.48
CA THR A 694 -11.70 23.22 16.54
C THR A 694 -11.69 23.75 15.10
N ASP A 695 -10.59 23.51 14.39
CA ASP A 695 -10.49 23.87 12.98
C ASP A 695 -11.34 22.89 12.14
N GLN A 696 -12.37 23.44 11.46
CA GLN A 696 -13.21 22.65 10.55
C GLN A 696 -12.42 21.98 9.41
N GLY A 697 -11.23 22.50 9.08
CA GLY A 697 -10.33 21.90 8.09
C GLY A 697 -9.76 20.56 8.57
N ILE A 698 -9.54 20.41 9.88
CA ILE A 698 -9.11 19.12 10.47
C ILE A 698 -10.26 18.11 10.36
N ILE A 699 -11.49 18.50 10.67
CA ILE A 699 -12.65 17.61 10.52
C ILE A 699 -12.84 17.20 9.06
N LYS A 700 -12.68 18.14 8.13
CA LYS A 700 -12.69 17.85 6.69
C LYS A 700 -11.60 16.86 6.30
N MET A 701 -10.39 17.03 6.82
CA MET A 701 -9.27 16.13 6.57
C MET A 701 -9.59 14.72 7.06
N PHE A 702 -10.16 14.52 8.25
CA PHE A 702 -10.55 13.19 8.74
C PHE A 702 -11.52 12.46 7.79
N GLY A 703 -12.42 13.20 7.12
CA GLY A 703 -13.36 12.64 6.16
C GLY A 703 -12.76 12.25 4.81
N MET A 704 -11.55 12.73 4.46
CA MET A 704 -10.98 12.54 3.10
C MET A 704 -10.71 11.06 2.75
N SER A 705 -10.40 10.23 3.71
CA SER A 705 -10.15 8.79 3.55
C SER A 705 -11.42 7.92 3.58
N GLY A 706 -12.59 8.46 3.94
CA GLY A 706 -13.87 7.75 4.00
C GLY A 706 -14.55 7.59 2.63
N ARG A 707 -13.81 7.09 1.62
CA ARG A 707 -14.30 6.98 0.24
C ARG A 707 -15.51 6.06 0.14
N GLY A 708 -16.61 6.55 -0.43
CA GLY A 708 -17.84 5.77 -0.60
C GLY A 708 -18.74 5.72 0.65
N MET A 709 -18.35 6.36 1.75
CA MET A 709 -19.13 6.48 2.97
C MET A 709 -19.88 7.83 3.01
N SER A 710 -20.94 7.92 3.80
CA SER A 710 -21.51 9.22 4.17
C SER A 710 -20.52 10.02 5.02
N GLN A 711 -20.69 11.34 5.10
CA GLN A 711 -19.83 12.19 5.96
C GLN A 711 -19.90 11.75 7.44
N ALA A 712 -21.10 11.41 7.92
CA ALA A 712 -21.32 10.98 9.29
C ALA A 712 -20.67 9.61 9.57
N ASP A 713 -20.89 8.61 8.70
CA ASP A 713 -20.31 7.27 8.87
C ASP A 713 -18.78 7.31 8.80
N SER A 714 -18.23 8.13 7.91
CA SER A 714 -16.78 8.31 7.78
C SER A 714 -16.13 8.83 9.05
N LEU A 715 -16.78 9.73 9.79
CA LEU A 715 -16.29 10.23 11.09
C LEU A 715 -16.61 9.26 12.23
N ALA A 716 -17.76 8.60 12.20
CA ALA A 716 -18.17 7.65 13.24
C ALA A 716 -17.18 6.47 13.36
N GLU A 717 -16.62 6.00 12.22
CA GLU A 717 -15.62 4.93 12.21
C GLU A 717 -14.35 5.29 12.98
N LEU A 718 -14.02 6.59 13.12
CA LEU A 718 -12.81 7.05 13.79
C LEU A 718 -12.95 7.11 15.32
N ASN A 719 -14.13 6.89 15.89
CA ASN A 719 -14.38 6.96 17.35
C ASN A 719 -13.80 8.23 17.98
N ILE A 720 -14.20 9.41 17.52
CA ILE A 720 -13.64 10.69 17.97
C ILE A 720 -13.97 10.90 19.46
N ALA A 721 -12.94 11.04 20.30
CA ALA A 721 -13.05 11.28 21.73
C ALA A 721 -12.37 12.62 22.09
N PRO A 722 -13.15 13.65 22.41
CA PRO A 722 -12.60 14.94 22.83
C PRO A 722 -11.93 14.83 24.21
N ILE A 723 -10.81 15.55 24.37
CA ILE A 723 -10.03 15.63 25.62
C ILE A 723 -9.87 17.11 25.99
N ALA A 724 -10.18 17.48 27.23
CA ALA A 724 -9.92 18.82 27.74
C ALA A 724 -8.71 18.82 28.66
N ILE A 725 -7.76 19.73 28.42
CA ILE A 725 -6.57 19.92 29.28
C ILE A 725 -6.64 21.32 29.88
N SER A 726 -6.46 21.40 31.20
CA SER A 726 -6.48 22.66 31.96
C SER A 726 -5.22 22.81 32.79
N TYR A 727 -4.64 24.00 32.77
CA TYR A 727 -3.46 24.39 33.55
C TYR A 727 -3.84 25.57 34.46
N GLU A 728 -3.45 25.49 35.75
CA GLU A 728 -3.63 26.63 36.67
C GLU A 728 -2.76 27.81 36.26
N TRP A 729 -1.48 27.58 35.91
CA TRP A 729 -0.61 28.52 35.27
C TRP A 729 -0.41 28.11 33.85
N GLU A 730 -0.88 28.90 32.92
CA GLU A 730 -0.83 28.64 31.48
C GLU A 730 0.61 28.53 30.99
N THR A 731 0.93 27.48 30.27
CA THR A 731 2.29 27.23 29.77
C THR A 731 2.70 28.34 28.79
N CYS A 732 3.93 28.86 28.93
CA CYS A 732 4.48 29.91 28.07
C CYS A 732 3.61 31.17 27.99
N ASP A 733 2.89 31.53 29.03
CA ASP A 733 1.92 32.64 29.04
C ASP A 733 2.53 34.01 28.63
N TYR A 734 3.71 34.36 29.15
CA TYR A 734 4.41 35.60 28.75
C TYR A 734 4.80 35.58 27.26
N LEU A 735 5.32 34.43 26.77
CA LEU A 735 5.66 34.27 25.37
C LEU A 735 4.42 34.32 24.45
N LYS A 736 3.32 33.74 24.90
CA LYS A 736 2.03 33.82 24.20
C LYS A 736 1.50 35.24 24.15
N ALA A 737 1.55 35.97 25.26
CA ALA A 737 1.11 37.36 25.30
C ALA A 737 1.94 38.26 24.38
N LEU A 738 3.27 38.10 24.38
CA LEU A 738 4.19 38.80 23.48
C LEU A 738 3.90 38.49 22.01
N GLU A 739 3.75 37.22 21.67
CA GLU A 739 3.45 36.82 20.28
C GLU A 739 2.12 37.37 19.80
N LEU A 740 1.09 37.34 20.62
CA LEU A 740 -0.23 37.93 20.29
C LEU A 740 -0.14 39.42 20.08
N TYR A 741 0.58 40.13 20.95
CA TYR A 741 0.80 41.57 20.84
C TYR A 741 1.54 41.91 19.53
N LEU A 742 2.60 41.21 19.20
CA LEU A 742 3.35 41.42 17.95
C LEU A 742 2.50 41.14 16.71
N ARG A 743 1.63 40.14 16.75
CA ARG A 743 0.67 39.85 15.66
C ARG A 743 -0.36 40.97 15.42
N GLN A 744 -0.74 41.73 16.45
CA GLN A 744 -1.60 42.92 16.28
C GLN A 744 -0.86 44.04 15.53
N LYS A 745 0.47 44.11 15.64
CA LYS A 745 1.29 45.14 14.96
C LYS A 745 1.59 44.80 13.49
N GLY A 746 1.44 43.54 13.06
CA GLY A 746 1.69 43.11 11.70
C GLY A 746 1.93 41.62 11.54
N PRO A 747 2.29 41.16 10.35
CA PRO A 747 2.64 39.75 10.09
C PRO A 747 3.80 39.29 10.98
N TYR A 748 3.57 38.26 11.78
CA TYR A 748 4.58 37.71 12.67
C TYR A 748 5.22 36.45 12.07
N THR A 749 6.57 36.47 11.97
CA THR A 749 7.35 35.31 11.58
C THR A 749 8.23 34.91 12.76
N LYS A 750 8.13 33.62 13.15
CA LYS A 750 8.95 33.07 14.24
C LYS A 750 10.44 33.14 13.94
N LYS A 751 11.22 33.50 14.95
CA LYS A 751 12.68 33.47 14.88
C LYS A 751 13.22 32.04 14.98
N PRO A 752 14.42 31.73 14.42
CA PRO A 752 15.07 30.46 14.66
C PRO A 752 15.25 30.17 16.16
N GLY A 753 14.94 28.96 16.61
CA GLY A 753 15.02 28.54 18.01
C GLY A 753 13.82 28.91 18.90
N GLU A 754 12.83 29.68 18.43
CA GLU A 754 11.68 30.11 19.21
C GLU A 754 10.78 28.94 19.66
N ASP A 755 10.59 27.93 18.78
CA ASP A 755 9.83 26.74 19.14
C ASP A 755 10.58 25.93 20.22
N LEU A 756 11.90 25.79 20.12
CA LEU A 756 12.72 25.11 21.12
C LEU A 756 12.67 25.84 22.49
N ASN A 757 12.78 27.17 22.47
CA ASN A 757 12.63 27.98 23.68
C ASN A 757 11.25 27.79 24.33
N SER A 758 10.20 27.72 23.52
CA SER A 758 8.84 27.44 24.02
C SER A 758 8.71 26.03 24.60
N ILE A 759 9.37 25.01 24.02
CA ILE A 759 9.39 23.65 24.58
C ILE A 759 10.08 23.64 25.94
N ILE A 760 11.27 24.22 26.03
CA ILE A 760 12.05 24.28 27.30
C ILE A 760 11.25 25.06 28.37
N THR A 761 10.70 26.21 28.01
CA THR A 761 9.87 27.03 28.94
C THR A 761 8.67 26.22 29.44
N GLY A 762 7.94 25.54 28.54
CA GLY A 762 6.83 24.70 28.90
C GLY A 762 7.19 23.55 29.86
N ILE A 763 8.38 22.96 29.70
CA ILE A 763 8.89 21.90 30.59
C ILE A 763 9.20 22.43 31.99
N VAL A 764 9.91 23.56 32.11
CA VAL A 764 10.46 24.02 33.39
C VAL A 764 9.55 24.96 34.17
N GLN A 765 8.64 25.70 33.50
CA GLN A 765 7.76 26.68 34.10
C GLN A 765 6.82 26.01 35.13
N PRO A 766 6.58 26.62 36.32
CA PRO A 766 5.55 26.17 37.23
C PRO A 766 4.17 26.16 36.57
N LYS A 767 3.38 25.09 36.78
CA LYS A 767 2.08 24.87 36.17
C LYS A 767 0.92 24.87 37.21
N GLY A 768 1.28 24.75 38.51
CA GLY A 768 0.27 24.59 39.57
C GLY A 768 -0.50 23.29 39.41
N ARG A 769 -1.80 23.37 39.46
CA ARG A 769 -2.70 22.23 39.22
C ARG A 769 -2.84 21.98 37.70
N VAL A 770 -2.80 20.74 37.32
CA VAL A 770 -3.02 20.29 35.90
C VAL A 770 -4.10 19.24 35.89
N HIS A 771 -5.09 19.38 35.01
CA HIS A 771 -6.20 18.42 34.90
C HIS A 771 -6.43 17.99 33.47
N ILE A 772 -6.66 16.66 33.27
CA ILE A 772 -7.03 16.06 31.98
C ILE A 772 -8.40 15.42 32.10
N GLU A 773 -9.39 15.86 31.33
CA GLU A 773 -10.74 15.30 31.30
C GLU A 773 -11.01 14.57 30.00
N PHE A 774 -11.39 13.29 30.09
CA PHE A 774 -11.85 12.48 28.96
C PHE A 774 -13.34 12.70 28.75
N CYS A 775 -13.69 13.45 27.73
CA CYS A 775 -15.10 13.71 27.39
C CYS A 775 -15.75 12.46 26.78
N LYS A 776 -17.07 12.40 26.78
CA LYS A 776 -17.80 11.33 26.08
C LYS A 776 -17.43 11.32 24.58
N PRO A 777 -17.07 10.16 23.97
CA PRO A 777 -16.85 10.07 22.54
C PRO A 777 -18.08 10.45 21.73
N LEU A 778 -17.87 10.99 20.51
CA LEU A 778 -18.96 11.27 19.59
C LEU A 778 -19.58 9.96 19.11
N THR A 779 -20.91 9.87 19.14
CA THR A 779 -21.63 8.69 18.67
C THR A 779 -22.07 8.83 17.21
N ALA A 780 -22.32 7.70 16.55
CA ALA A 780 -22.84 7.68 15.19
C ALA A 780 -24.20 8.40 15.11
N ASP A 781 -25.07 8.26 16.13
CA ASP A 781 -26.37 8.90 16.17
C ASP A 781 -26.26 10.43 16.24
N GLU A 782 -25.33 10.96 17.05
CA GLU A 782 -25.06 12.40 17.10
C GLU A 782 -24.54 12.94 15.76
N LEU A 783 -23.60 12.23 15.13
CA LEU A 783 -23.07 12.64 13.82
C LEU A 783 -24.17 12.59 12.73
N ASN A 784 -25.03 11.60 12.77
CA ASN A 784 -26.20 11.51 11.86
C ASN A 784 -27.22 12.61 12.14
N ALA A 785 -27.46 12.95 13.41
CA ALA A 785 -28.33 14.07 13.77
C ALA A 785 -27.78 15.40 13.25
N VAL A 786 -26.45 15.62 13.38
CA VAL A 786 -25.77 16.81 12.80
C VAL A 786 -25.95 16.81 11.27
N ALA A 787 -25.68 15.68 10.59
CA ALA A 787 -25.79 15.58 9.15
C ALA A 787 -27.23 15.86 8.64
N SER A 788 -28.24 15.45 9.42
CA SER A 788 -29.65 15.67 9.08
C SER A 788 -30.13 17.11 9.37
N SER A 789 -29.45 17.84 10.26
CA SER A 789 -29.85 19.19 10.73
C SER A 789 -29.21 20.35 9.95
N CYS A 790 -28.25 20.08 9.06
CA CYS A 790 -27.52 21.13 8.34
C CYS A 790 -27.23 20.77 6.88
N ALA A 791 -26.90 21.79 6.08
CA ALA A 791 -26.43 21.57 4.71
C ALA A 791 -25.08 20.82 4.69
N PRO A 792 -24.77 19.95 3.70
CA PRO A 792 -23.54 19.17 3.65
C PRO A 792 -22.25 20.00 3.77
N LYS A 793 -22.25 21.24 3.29
CA LYS A 793 -21.11 22.18 3.39
C LYS A 793 -20.88 22.69 4.81
N GLU A 794 -21.89 22.64 5.70
CA GLU A 794 -21.83 23.11 7.08
C GLU A 794 -21.52 21.99 8.07
N PHE A 795 -21.61 20.73 7.63
CA PHE A 795 -21.43 19.56 8.48
C PHE A 795 -20.13 19.62 9.29
N ASN A 796 -18.98 19.84 8.63
CA ASN A 796 -17.69 19.88 9.33
C ASN A 796 -17.61 20.98 10.39
N LYS A 797 -18.23 22.12 10.13
CA LYS A 797 -18.32 23.24 11.09
C LYS A 797 -19.17 22.84 12.31
N ARG A 798 -20.31 22.19 12.08
CA ARG A 798 -21.19 21.74 13.17
C ARG A 798 -20.56 20.65 14.03
N VAL A 799 -19.81 19.73 13.40
CA VAL A 799 -19.05 18.73 14.16
C VAL A 799 -17.94 19.40 14.99
N ALA A 800 -17.24 20.40 14.44
CA ALA A 800 -16.25 21.17 15.20
C ALA A 800 -16.89 21.86 16.41
N GLU A 801 -18.04 22.51 16.24
CA GLU A 801 -18.81 23.13 17.32
C GLU A 801 -19.25 22.13 18.41
N LEU A 802 -19.61 20.89 18.01
CA LEU A 802 -19.95 19.82 18.95
C LEU A 802 -18.72 19.38 19.78
N ILE A 803 -17.54 19.29 19.16
CA ILE A 803 -16.27 19.00 19.86
C ILE A 803 -15.95 20.14 20.84
N ASP A 804 -16.04 21.40 20.40
CA ASP A 804 -15.77 22.57 21.23
C ASP A 804 -16.71 22.61 22.45
N SER A 805 -17.99 22.27 22.26
CA SER A 805 -18.94 22.25 23.37
C SER A 805 -18.53 21.26 24.47
N ARG A 806 -17.99 20.08 24.08
CA ARG A 806 -17.53 19.09 25.06
C ARG A 806 -16.24 19.51 25.76
N ILE A 807 -15.27 20.01 25.01
CA ILE A 807 -13.99 20.45 25.55
C ILE A 807 -14.21 21.65 26.51
N CYS A 808 -14.96 22.67 26.08
CA CYS A 808 -15.17 23.84 26.88
C CYS A 808 -16.02 23.55 28.15
N ALA A 809 -17.05 22.70 28.05
CA ALA A 809 -17.82 22.27 29.21
C ALA A 809 -16.96 21.52 30.25
N ALA A 810 -15.95 20.80 29.76
CA ALA A 810 -15.05 19.95 30.57
C ALA A 810 -13.85 20.71 31.17
N TYR A 811 -13.66 22.01 30.90
CA TYR A 811 -12.56 22.76 31.51
C TYR A 811 -12.57 22.69 33.02
N HIS A 812 -11.42 22.46 33.62
CA HIS A 812 -11.20 22.59 35.06
C HIS A 812 -10.65 23.99 35.36
N LEU A 813 -11.58 24.96 35.56
CA LEU A 813 -11.22 26.35 35.83
C LEU A 813 -10.65 26.47 37.24
N THR A 814 -9.62 27.29 37.36
CA THR A 814 -8.95 27.60 38.63
C THR A 814 -9.20 29.07 39.04
N GLU A 815 -8.78 29.44 40.23
CA GLU A 815 -8.88 30.79 40.75
C GLU A 815 -8.25 31.82 39.81
N ASN A 816 -7.10 31.44 39.15
CA ASN A 816 -6.43 32.33 38.19
C ASN A 816 -7.33 32.75 37.03
N ASN A 817 -8.22 31.85 36.58
CA ASN A 817 -9.17 32.14 35.51
C ASN A 817 -10.19 33.19 35.95
N PHE A 818 -10.72 33.03 37.15
CA PHE A 818 -11.72 33.94 37.70
C PHE A 818 -11.13 35.30 38.07
N ILE A 819 -9.92 35.34 38.68
CA ILE A 819 -9.17 36.56 38.96
C ILE A 819 -8.91 37.33 37.67
N ALA A 820 -8.42 36.66 36.63
CA ALA A 820 -8.15 37.29 35.35
C ALA A 820 -9.43 37.84 34.69
N HIS A 821 -10.55 37.10 34.78
CA HIS A 821 -11.84 37.53 34.25
C HIS A 821 -12.33 38.81 34.95
N ASP A 822 -12.32 38.83 36.26
CA ASP A 822 -12.74 40.00 37.04
C ASP A 822 -11.82 41.20 36.79
N MET A 823 -10.50 40.98 36.74
CA MET A 823 -9.53 42.06 36.42
C MET A 823 -9.70 42.60 35.00
N LEU A 824 -9.94 41.74 34.02
CA LEU A 824 -10.09 42.14 32.61
C LEU A 824 -11.36 42.96 32.40
N ASN A 825 -12.45 42.60 33.07
CA ASN A 825 -13.76 43.22 32.96
C ASN A 825 -14.02 44.35 34.00
N SER A 826 -13.04 44.60 34.91
CA SER A 826 -13.19 45.54 36.01
C SER A 826 -14.46 45.25 36.84
N ALA A 827 -14.67 43.97 37.14
CA ALA A 827 -15.84 43.42 37.81
C ALA A 827 -15.42 42.60 39.03
N ASP A 828 -16.37 42.26 39.88
CA ASP A 828 -16.21 41.33 41.00
C ASP A 828 -17.20 40.13 40.87
N GLU A 829 -17.48 39.73 39.65
CA GLU A 829 -18.46 38.69 39.32
C GLU A 829 -18.14 37.33 39.98
N TYR A 830 -16.85 37.02 40.10
CA TYR A 830 -16.36 35.74 40.64
C TYR A 830 -15.57 35.93 41.95
N ALA A 831 -15.76 37.00 42.68
CA ALA A 831 -15.03 37.31 43.92
C ALA A 831 -15.18 36.23 45.01
N ASP A 832 -16.22 35.39 44.94
CA ASP A 832 -16.45 34.26 45.81
C ASP A 832 -15.60 33.00 45.43
N LYS A 833 -14.91 33.01 44.30
CA LYS A 833 -14.11 31.90 43.77
C LYS A 833 -12.62 32.00 44.08
N TYR A 834 -12.16 33.07 44.67
CA TYR A 834 -10.75 33.27 45.01
C TYR A 834 -10.61 34.14 46.30
N ASP A 835 -9.47 33.98 46.95
CA ASP A 835 -9.13 34.82 48.10
C ASP A 835 -8.10 35.92 47.76
N ALA A 836 -7.84 36.82 48.75
CA ALA A 836 -6.92 37.94 48.56
C ALA A 836 -5.47 37.49 48.31
N ALA A 837 -5.02 36.38 48.92
CA ALA A 837 -3.68 35.89 48.74
C ALA A 837 -3.47 35.28 47.34
N GLN A 838 -4.49 34.59 46.82
CA GLN A 838 -4.49 34.06 45.44
C GLN A 838 -4.48 35.21 44.42
N LYS A 839 -5.27 36.27 44.64
CA LYS A 839 -5.27 37.48 43.80
C LYS A 839 -3.91 38.15 43.81
N GLU A 840 -3.30 38.32 45.00
CA GLU A 840 -1.95 38.90 45.12
C GLU A 840 -0.88 38.06 44.38
N ALA A 841 -0.94 36.75 44.50
CA ALA A 841 -0.04 35.84 43.78
C ALA A 841 -0.17 35.96 42.25
N PHE A 842 -1.42 36.05 41.75
CA PHE A 842 -1.68 36.23 40.33
C PHE A 842 -1.19 37.57 39.82
N VAL A 843 -1.44 38.68 40.57
CA VAL A 843 -0.97 40.03 40.22
C VAL A 843 0.57 40.07 40.19
N ARG A 844 1.23 39.44 41.17
CA ARG A 844 2.71 39.36 41.19
C ARG A 844 3.25 38.60 39.96
N HIS A 845 2.56 37.55 39.54
CA HIS A 845 2.93 36.82 38.32
C HIS A 845 2.69 37.69 37.10
N LEU A 846 1.58 38.39 36.99
CA LEU A 846 1.29 39.36 35.91
C LEU A 846 2.37 40.44 35.77
N GLU A 847 2.94 40.94 36.90
CA GLU A 847 3.99 41.96 36.88
C GLU A 847 5.27 41.44 36.20
N GLY A 848 5.57 40.16 36.26
CA GLY A 848 6.65 39.52 35.57
C GLY A 848 6.62 39.70 34.04
N LEU A 849 5.45 39.99 33.45
CA LEU A 849 5.31 40.29 32.02
C LEU A 849 6.15 41.48 31.56
N SER A 850 6.46 42.42 32.48
CA SER A 850 7.29 43.61 32.20
C SER A 850 8.68 43.26 31.65
N GLN A 851 9.23 42.11 32.02
CA GLN A 851 10.55 41.65 31.54
C GLN A 851 10.55 41.32 30.05
N TYR A 852 9.36 41.14 29.46
CA TYR A 852 9.15 40.79 28.05
C TYR A 852 8.66 41.99 27.23
N ALA A 853 8.48 43.16 27.85
CA ALA A 853 7.87 44.32 27.21
C ALA A 853 8.84 44.96 26.17
N ASP A 854 10.15 45.03 26.45
CA ASP A 854 11.22 45.51 25.54
C ASP A 854 10.78 46.75 24.72
N GLY A 855 10.25 47.81 25.42
CA GLY A 855 9.73 49.00 24.78
C GLY A 855 8.33 48.92 24.16
N ASN A 856 7.67 47.79 24.25
CA ASN A 856 6.30 47.55 23.78
C ASN A 856 5.28 48.12 24.79
N ASP A 857 4.03 48.28 24.36
CA ASP A 857 2.92 48.74 25.20
C ASP A 857 2.55 47.66 26.24
N ILE A 858 3.02 47.87 27.47
CA ILE A 858 2.81 46.94 28.57
C ILE A 858 1.34 46.87 28.99
N ALA A 859 0.56 47.95 28.84
CA ALA A 859 -0.85 47.94 29.19
C ALA A 859 -1.67 47.04 28.26
N GLU A 860 -1.40 47.10 26.96
CA GLU A 860 -2.01 46.19 25.99
C GLU A 860 -1.54 44.77 26.16
N MET A 861 -0.23 44.55 26.45
CA MET A 861 0.29 43.20 26.73
C MET A 861 -0.38 42.59 27.99
N ARG A 862 -0.62 43.40 29.05
CA ARG A 862 -1.35 42.94 30.23
C ARG A 862 -2.80 42.59 29.90
N ARG A 863 -3.47 43.37 29.06
CA ARG A 863 -4.83 43.06 28.60
C ARG A 863 -4.88 41.71 27.86
N ILE A 864 -3.93 41.49 26.97
CA ILE A 864 -3.80 40.21 26.25
C ILE A 864 -3.52 39.07 27.23
N PHE A 865 -2.59 39.22 28.15
CA PHE A 865 -2.26 38.23 29.16
C PHE A 865 -3.47 37.82 30.00
N LEU A 866 -4.24 38.81 30.49
CA LEU A 866 -5.47 38.54 31.23
C LEU A 866 -6.48 37.78 30.39
N GLY A 867 -6.58 38.08 29.09
CA GLY A 867 -7.46 37.38 28.16
C GLY A 867 -7.10 35.87 28.05
N ILE A 868 -5.83 35.50 28.13
CA ILE A 868 -5.39 34.08 28.06
C ILE A 868 -6.07 33.27 29.19
N TYR A 869 -6.18 33.83 30.37
CA TYR A 869 -6.79 33.17 31.55
C TYR A 869 -8.31 33.40 31.64
N ALA A 870 -8.82 34.56 31.20
CA ALA A 870 -10.25 34.94 31.31
C ALA A 870 -11.14 34.22 30.29
N ASN A 871 -10.69 34.13 29.02
CA ASN A 871 -11.48 33.59 27.93
C ASN A 871 -11.98 32.14 28.14
N PRO A 872 -11.29 31.24 28.85
CA PRO A 872 -11.82 29.94 29.20
C PRO A 872 -13.07 29.98 30.05
N VAL A 873 -13.25 31.02 30.93
CA VAL A 873 -14.46 31.25 31.72
C VAL A 873 -15.65 31.49 30.80
N ASP A 874 -15.49 32.44 29.87
CA ASP A 874 -16.53 32.80 28.90
C ASP A 874 -16.89 31.60 28.01
N SER A 875 -15.87 30.88 27.54
CA SER A 875 -16.05 29.69 26.72
C SER A 875 -16.84 28.60 27.44
N LYS A 876 -16.54 28.35 28.72
CA LYS A 876 -17.27 27.35 29.53
C LYS A 876 -18.72 27.81 29.78
N ASN A 877 -18.94 29.08 30.06
CA ASN A 877 -20.29 29.66 30.30
C ASN A 877 -21.17 29.61 29.06
N LEU A 878 -20.58 29.76 27.86
CA LEU A 878 -21.29 29.67 26.57
C LEU A 878 -21.93 28.29 26.37
N TYR A 879 -21.27 27.22 26.82
CA TYR A 879 -21.71 25.85 26.62
C TYR A 879 -22.35 25.20 27.87
N ARG A 880 -22.45 25.90 28.97
CA ARG A 880 -23.20 25.45 30.18
C ARG A 880 -24.73 25.60 30.06
N LYS A 881 -25.18 26.36 29.05
CA LYS A 881 -26.61 26.54 28.74
C LYS A 881 -27.08 25.46 27.78
#